data_9f7be9b92f79add57164155fadbea75c
#
_entry.id   9f7be9b92f79add57164155fadbea75c
#
_cell.length_a   1.000
_cell.length_b   1.000
_cell.length_c   1.000
_cell.angle_alpha   90.00
_cell.angle_beta   90.00
_cell.angle_gamma   90.00
#
_symmetry.space_group_name_H-M   'P 1'
#
loop_
_entity.id
_entity.type
_entity.pdbx_description
1 polymer ?
#
loop_
_entity_poly.entity_id
_entity_poly.type
_entity_poly.pdbx_seq_one_letter_code
_entity_poly.pdbx_strand_id
1 'polypeptide(L)'
;MRTPTPVRGLRLRSWATASLRPASGGLNSWRGASASAQYTTATRSAAATARHITRGAVSACGHDNRLCLSAIRVPLPLPLLEPRRNSSTATISNYSSPAMDQDVVKHYLADSPPTVVPLAIKPHFEALNDNQKLYAHYLSIACYAGTRIVLRQVSPESEHIYDFIIALHRHSKGDWKKLQSDAGLSDDELKAFLDYSAQFLGNAGNYKSFGDSKFVPRLEPRQLKALATLTPETLKLYEKFQDAIFAGNSVAKLHLGYPDQGHISTYYPDSPDITKEEISTVSDFLEGKKLLPENTRVRKIKDGFEVLIASAREPSRGERDTSESEWELDGKLKGKKLRLVYGEYSKEMATIADAIKSARQYAGNETEKSMLDAYEKSFVTGSLEAYKDSQRYWIRNKGPPVETDIGFVETYRDPHGIRGEWEGFVAMVNKERTRAFGELVEKAPTLIPRLPWSPEFEKDNFLSPDFTSLEVLTFAGSGIPAGINIPNYDDIRQREGFKNVSLGNVLSAKPPNEPIPFIKDSDMEVYQRCRDDAFEVQVGLHELLGHGCGKLLQETAPGEYNFDMKNPPVNPLTGKPVTKWYKPGQTWGSVFGSLAGSYEECRAECVAMALSCDFDILKIFGFGSGETDLNGPAGDVLYAGYLSMARAGIAALEFWDPKSRKWGQAHMQARFSILRTFLKAGKEFCELEYSQDDLSDLTIRLERSKILSHGRPAVEKYLQELHVLKATADFEGGSKMYEAITHVDDFYAEKIRPVVLAKKQPRKVFVQASTVVEGGKVALKEYEPTVEGMIQSYAERE
;
A
#
# COMPACT_ATOMS: atom_id res chain seq x y z
N MET A 1 -59.96 5.04 14.34
CA MET A 1 -61.15 4.35 13.78
C MET A 1 -60.95 4.17 12.31
N ARG A 2 -60.80 3.00 11.90
CA ARG A 2 -61.08 2.22 10.69
C ARG A 2 -59.93 1.24 10.40
N THR A 3 -60.25 -0.01 10.63
CA THR A 3 -59.48 -1.23 10.39
C THR A 3 -59.36 -1.55 8.92
N PRO A 4 -58.30 -2.21 8.43
CA PRO A 4 -58.24 -2.81 7.10
C PRO A 4 -58.66 -4.28 7.13
N THR A 5 -59.40 -4.67 6.10
CA THR A 5 -59.87 -6.06 5.80
C THR A 5 -58.84 -6.83 4.97
N PRO A 6 -58.79 -8.17 5.10
CA PRO A 6 -57.72 -8.98 4.52
C PRO A 6 -58.03 -9.50 3.11
N VAL A 7 -56.97 -9.73 2.28
CA VAL A 7 -57.08 -10.41 0.99
C VAL A 7 -56.43 -11.79 1.07
N ARG A 8 -57.18 -12.73 0.49
CA ARG A 8 -57.06 -14.18 0.48
C ARG A 8 -55.76 -14.73 -0.12
N GLY A 9 -55.36 -15.87 0.47
CA GLY A 9 -54.28 -16.71 0.00
C GLY A 9 -54.58 -17.48 -1.29
N LEU A 10 -53.55 -17.89 -1.99
CA LEU A 10 -53.57 -18.90 -3.05
C LEU A 10 -52.58 -20.00 -2.72
N ARG A 11 -53.08 -21.23 -2.93
CA ARG A 11 -52.60 -22.51 -2.46
C ARG A 11 -51.39 -23.00 -3.24
N LEU A 12 -50.45 -23.60 -2.52
CA LEU A 12 -49.45 -24.58 -2.94
C LEU A 12 -50.09 -25.76 -3.73
N ARG A 13 -49.44 -26.13 -4.82
CA ARG A 13 -49.50 -27.49 -5.36
C ARG A 13 -48.14 -28.15 -5.35
N SER A 14 -48.03 -29.16 -4.54
CA SER A 14 -46.98 -30.17 -4.50
C SER A 14 -47.01 -31.01 -5.78
N TRP A 15 -45.83 -31.38 -6.31
CA TRP A 15 -45.65 -32.58 -7.12
C TRP A 15 -44.46 -33.39 -6.62
N ALA A 16 -44.72 -34.69 -6.53
CA ALA A 16 -43.96 -35.68 -5.84
C ALA A 16 -42.82 -36.27 -6.69
N THR A 17 -41.76 -36.60 -5.99
CA THR A 17 -40.80 -37.70 -6.12
C THR A 17 -41.05 -38.73 -7.26
N ALA A 18 -39.99 -38.94 -8.05
CA ALA A 18 -39.72 -40.22 -8.70
C ALA A 18 -38.25 -40.60 -8.50
N SER A 19 -38.08 -41.66 -7.72
CA SER A 19 -36.84 -42.42 -7.52
C SER A 19 -36.56 -43.31 -8.71
N LEU A 20 -35.33 -43.39 -9.18
CA LEU A 20 -34.82 -44.57 -9.87
C LEU A 20 -33.39 -44.86 -9.42
N ARG A 21 -33.22 -46.07 -8.94
CA ARG A 21 -31.95 -46.71 -8.54
C ARG A 21 -31.39 -47.55 -9.72
N PRO A 22 -30.21 -48.18 -9.57
CA PRO A 22 -29.12 -48.11 -10.51
C PRO A 22 -28.97 -49.40 -11.37
N ALA A 23 -28.20 -49.32 -12.40
CA ALA A 23 -27.72 -50.48 -13.15
C ALA A 23 -26.22 -50.61 -13.04
N SER A 24 -25.78 -51.73 -12.58
CA SER A 24 -24.43 -52.26 -12.46
C SER A 24 -23.90 -52.84 -13.77
N GLY A 25 -22.57 -52.86 -13.93
CA GLY A 25 -21.80 -53.68 -14.84
C GLY A 25 -20.74 -52.83 -15.57
N GLY A 26 -19.49 -53.11 -15.53
CA GLY A 26 -18.68 -54.21 -15.63
C GLY A 26 -17.21 -53.78 -15.73
N LEU A 27 -16.38 -54.49 -15.04
CA LEU A 27 -14.92 -54.50 -15.09
C LEU A 27 -14.38 -54.68 -16.52
N ASN A 28 -13.34 -53.93 -16.89
CA ASN A 28 -12.22 -54.57 -17.57
C ASN A 28 -10.91 -53.84 -17.29
N SER A 29 -9.97 -54.62 -16.84
CA SER A 29 -8.55 -54.37 -16.59
C SER A 29 -7.76 -54.15 -17.87
N TRP A 30 -6.85 -53.19 -17.85
CA TRP A 30 -5.58 -53.31 -18.64
C TRP A 30 -4.40 -52.89 -17.76
N ARG A 31 -3.52 -53.88 -17.57
CA ARG A 31 -2.17 -53.69 -17.00
C ARG A 31 -1.18 -53.30 -18.10
N GLY A 32 -0.20 -52.51 -17.73
CA GLY A 32 1.19 -52.69 -18.17
C GLY A 32 1.71 -51.67 -19.16
N ALA A 33 2.64 -50.81 -18.73
CA ALA A 33 4.05 -50.99 -19.07
C ALA A 33 4.84 -49.77 -18.55
N SER A 34 5.72 -50.06 -17.65
CA SER A 34 6.84 -49.20 -17.21
C SER A 34 7.85 -49.07 -18.35
N ALA A 35 8.29 -47.83 -18.62
CA ALA A 35 9.56 -47.60 -19.32
C ALA A 35 10.36 -46.53 -18.58
N SER A 36 11.34 -46.99 -17.83
CA SER A 36 12.44 -46.20 -17.29
C SER A 36 13.36 -45.77 -18.43
N ALA A 37 13.67 -44.51 -18.54
CA ALA A 37 14.77 -44.01 -19.34
C ALA A 37 15.75 -43.27 -18.39
N GLN A 38 16.80 -43.95 -18.07
CA GLN A 38 18.02 -43.38 -17.52
C GLN A 38 18.69 -42.53 -18.59
N TYR A 39 19.05 -41.27 -18.26
CA TYR A 39 20.10 -40.57 -18.98
C TYR A 39 21.26 -40.25 -18.06
N THR A 40 22.38 -40.82 -18.49
CA THR A 40 23.70 -40.76 -17.91
C THR A 40 24.32 -39.38 -18.09
N THR A 41 25.01 -38.96 -17.05
CA THR A 41 26.00 -37.90 -16.95
C THR A 41 27.10 -37.98 -18.03
N ALA A 42 27.41 -36.85 -18.64
CA ALA A 42 28.73 -36.64 -19.28
C ALA A 42 29.28 -35.27 -18.89
N THR A 43 30.21 -35.30 -17.96
CA THR A 43 31.15 -34.23 -17.68
C THR A 43 32.13 -34.04 -18.85
N ARG A 44 32.35 -32.81 -19.28
CA ARG A 44 33.68 -32.43 -19.84
C ARG A 44 33.99 -30.98 -19.55
N SER A 45 35.07 -30.84 -18.84
CA SER A 45 35.91 -29.70 -18.56
C SER A 45 36.51 -29.10 -19.83
N ALA A 46 36.65 -27.77 -19.92
CA ALA A 46 37.79 -27.15 -20.62
C ALA A 46 38.07 -25.79 -19.99
N ALA A 47 39.29 -25.69 -19.52
CA ALA A 47 39.87 -24.52 -18.88
C ALA A 47 40.51 -23.55 -19.89
N ALA A 48 40.55 -22.29 -19.46
CA ALA A 48 41.60 -21.29 -19.70
C ALA A 48 41.96 -20.83 -21.12
N THR A 49 41.86 -19.54 -21.35
CA THR A 49 43.06 -18.74 -21.70
C THR A 49 42.79 -17.23 -21.52
N ALA A 50 43.55 -16.62 -20.62
CA ALA A 50 43.73 -15.19 -20.51
C ALA A 50 44.75 -14.70 -21.54
N ARG A 51 44.61 -13.49 -22.08
CA ARG A 51 45.75 -12.56 -22.33
C ARG A 51 45.25 -11.17 -22.83
N HIS A 52 45.63 -10.19 -22.04
CA HIS A 52 46.06 -8.82 -22.35
C HIS A 52 46.08 -8.37 -23.81
N ILE A 53 45.66 -7.11 -24.03
CA ILE A 53 46.42 -6.11 -24.79
C ILE A 53 46.01 -4.69 -24.33
N THR A 54 47.01 -3.86 -24.18
CA THR A 54 47.12 -2.50 -23.67
C THR A 54 46.96 -1.44 -24.77
N ARG A 55 46.52 -0.24 -24.34
CA ARG A 55 46.96 1.12 -24.74
C ARG A 55 46.86 1.63 -26.18
N GLY A 56 46.36 2.84 -26.28
CA GLY A 56 46.56 3.87 -27.32
C GLY A 56 45.47 4.92 -27.22
N ALA A 57 45.58 6.00 -26.68
CA ALA A 57 46.25 7.26 -26.66
C ALA A 57 45.98 8.15 -27.92
N VAL A 58 45.38 9.32 -27.64
CA VAL A 58 45.69 10.69 -28.16
C VAL A 58 45.00 11.14 -29.45
N SER A 59 44.21 12.22 -29.41
CA SER A 59 44.45 13.60 -29.92
C SER A 59 43.12 14.27 -30.20
N ALA A 60 42.72 15.36 -29.60
CA ALA A 60 43.09 16.78 -29.59
C ALA A 60 42.53 17.58 -30.78
N CYS A 61 41.73 18.56 -30.48
CA CYS A 61 41.61 19.94 -31.03
C CYS A 61 40.33 20.55 -30.48
N GLY A 62 40.17 21.65 -29.86
CA GLY A 62 40.99 22.85 -29.74
C GLY A 62 40.12 24.10 -29.97
N HIS A 63 40.31 25.12 -29.18
CA HIS A 63 39.88 26.51 -29.23
C HIS A 63 38.63 26.89 -28.45
N ASP A 64 38.72 27.70 -27.53
CA ASP A 64 39.30 29.00 -27.08
C ASP A 64 38.15 29.97 -26.75
N ASN A 65 38.04 30.55 -25.58
CA ASN A 65 38.43 31.87 -25.17
C ASN A 65 37.87 32.28 -23.80
N ARG A 66 38.81 32.54 -22.88
CA ARG A 66 38.99 33.76 -22.03
C ARG A 66 37.82 34.33 -21.26
N LEU A 67 37.86 34.63 -20.03
CA LEU A 67 38.73 35.24 -19.01
C LEU A 67 37.81 35.67 -17.85
N CYS A 68 38.14 35.43 -16.63
CA CYS A 68 38.41 36.43 -15.61
C CYS A 68 38.85 35.78 -14.29
N LEU A 69 40.03 36.18 -13.91
CA LEU A 69 40.71 35.90 -12.64
C LEU A 69 40.20 36.81 -11.53
N SER A 70 39.98 36.30 -10.34
CA SER A 70 40.26 37.05 -9.11
C SER A 70 40.66 36.13 -7.96
N ALA A 71 41.69 36.51 -7.31
CA ALA A 71 42.63 35.90 -6.42
C ALA A 71 42.08 35.27 -5.14
N ILE A 72 42.63 34.09 -4.83
CA ILE A 72 42.54 33.46 -3.51
C ILE A 72 43.83 33.84 -2.75
N ARG A 73 43.69 34.44 -1.56
CA ARG A 73 44.77 34.58 -0.56
C ARG A 73 44.61 33.48 0.46
N VAL A 74 45.68 32.71 0.62
CA VAL A 74 45.94 31.74 1.70
C VAL A 74 46.64 32.50 2.84
N PRO A 75 46.29 32.31 4.12
CA PRO A 75 47.16 32.67 5.25
C PRO A 75 47.90 31.45 5.80
N LEU A 76 49.16 31.66 6.10
CA LEU A 76 50.13 30.82 6.79
C LEU A 76 49.89 30.75 8.32
N PRO A 77 50.43 29.74 9.02
CA PRO A 77 50.11 29.40 10.39
C PRO A 77 50.86 30.23 11.43
N LEU A 78 50.28 30.48 12.57
CA LEU A 78 50.88 31.07 13.75
C LEU A 78 51.05 30.07 14.90
N PRO A 79 51.96 30.28 15.86
CA PRO A 79 52.65 29.27 16.66
C PRO A 79 51.92 28.86 17.96
N LEU A 80 52.29 27.71 18.47
CA LEU A 80 51.99 27.10 19.74
C LEU A 80 52.36 28.02 20.95
N LEU A 81 51.42 28.19 21.86
CA LEU A 81 51.68 28.68 23.23
C LEU A 81 51.07 27.70 24.25
N GLU A 82 51.88 27.33 25.23
CA GLU A 82 51.64 26.39 26.33
C GLU A 82 50.58 26.91 27.37
N PRO A 83 50.02 26.02 28.18
CA PRO A 83 48.84 26.32 28.97
C PRO A 83 49.17 26.93 30.32
N ARG A 84 48.57 28.06 30.62
CA ARG A 84 48.44 28.55 31.98
C ARG A 84 47.15 28.02 32.63
N ARG A 85 47.31 27.35 33.76
CA ARG A 85 46.21 27.00 34.70
C ARG A 85 45.66 28.31 35.29
N ASN A 86 44.34 28.52 35.10
CA ASN A 86 43.55 29.34 36.00
C ASN A 86 42.17 28.67 36.20
N SER A 87 41.90 28.41 37.45
CA SER A 87 40.60 28.01 37.98
C SER A 87 39.59 29.15 37.77
N SER A 88 38.56 28.89 36.95
CA SER A 88 37.33 29.68 37.00
C SER A 88 36.15 28.75 36.70
N THR A 89 35.20 28.80 37.60
CA THR A 89 33.87 28.21 37.55
C THR A 89 33.28 28.30 36.16
N ALA A 90 33.13 27.13 35.51
CA ALA A 90 32.45 27.01 34.23
C ALA A 90 30.94 27.23 34.44
N THR A 91 30.47 28.39 34.03
CA THR A 91 29.06 28.63 33.70
C THR A 91 28.73 27.73 32.52
N ILE A 92 27.87 26.74 32.73
CA ILE A 92 27.29 25.92 31.66
C ILE A 92 26.44 26.90 30.84
N SER A 93 26.96 27.37 29.71
CA SER A 93 26.14 28.02 28.69
C SER A 93 25.31 26.99 28.02
N ASN A 94 24.02 26.98 28.30
CA ASN A 94 23.01 26.29 27.53
C ASN A 94 23.03 26.84 26.10
N TYR A 95 23.78 26.22 25.19
CA TYR A 95 23.57 26.35 23.76
C TYR A 95 22.31 25.56 23.43
N SER A 96 21.13 26.16 23.59
CA SER A 96 19.93 25.70 22.94
C SER A 96 20.11 25.94 21.43
N SER A 97 20.20 24.88 20.65
CA SER A 97 20.09 24.99 19.19
C SER A 97 18.82 25.78 18.85
N PRO A 98 18.85 26.67 17.86
CA PRO A 98 17.68 27.45 17.50
C PRO A 98 16.51 26.50 17.17
N ALA A 99 15.33 26.78 17.72
CA ALA A 99 14.10 26.04 17.40
C ALA A 99 13.83 26.14 15.91
N MET A 100 13.20 25.09 15.32
CA MET A 100 12.81 25.09 13.92
C MET A 100 11.85 26.26 13.64
N ASP A 101 11.95 26.82 12.42
CA ASP A 101 11.07 27.87 11.94
C ASP A 101 9.60 27.42 12.07
N GLN A 102 8.78 28.26 12.69
CA GLN A 102 7.35 28.00 12.92
C GLN A 102 6.58 27.81 11.61
N ASP A 103 6.98 28.46 10.52
CA ASP A 103 6.36 28.27 9.21
C ASP A 103 6.66 26.88 8.63
N VAL A 104 7.81 26.31 8.94
CA VAL A 104 8.12 24.91 8.61
C VAL A 104 7.29 23.97 9.45
N VAL A 105 7.21 24.18 10.78
CA VAL A 105 6.46 23.31 11.71
C VAL A 105 4.98 23.22 11.35
N LYS A 106 4.37 24.29 10.85
CA LYS A 106 2.95 24.32 10.43
C LYS A 106 2.58 23.19 9.45
N HIS A 107 3.52 22.79 8.60
CA HIS A 107 3.30 21.71 7.62
C HIS A 107 3.29 20.32 8.22
N TYR A 108 3.76 20.18 9.46
CA TYR A 108 3.85 18.92 10.18
C TYR A 108 2.86 18.80 11.35
N LEU A 109 2.02 19.81 11.57
CA LEU A 109 1.00 19.72 12.61
C LEU A 109 0.01 18.60 12.32
N ALA A 110 -0.39 17.88 13.36
CA ALA A 110 -1.44 16.87 13.28
C ALA A 110 -2.74 17.46 12.71
N ASP A 111 -3.51 16.68 12.00
CA ASP A 111 -4.82 17.06 11.48
C ASP A 111 -5.75 17.39 12.67
N SER A 112 -6.59 18.44 12.50
CA SER A 112 -7.55 18.84 13.52
C SER A 112 -8.78 19.51 12.88
N PRO A 113 -9.96 18.84 12.95
CA PRO A 113 -10.16 17.48 13.46
C PRO A 113 -9.61 16.40 12.50
N PRO A 114 -9.22 15.20 12.96
CA PRO A 114 -8.99 14.06 12.11
C PRO A 114 -10.31 13.54 11.52
N THR A 115 -10.25 12.86 10.38
CA THR A 115 -11.44 12.24 9.78
C THR A 115 -11.63 10.84 10.35
N VAL A 116 -12.38 10.72 11.45
CA VAL A 116 -12.66 9.45 12.12
C VAL A 116 -13.89 8.79 11.49
N VAL A 117 -13.76 7.52 11.06
CA VAL A 117 -14.85 6.76 10.43
C VAL A 117 -14.96 5.35 11.02
N PRO A 118 -16.18 4.80 11.13
CA PRO A 118 -16.36 3.43 11.57
C PRO A 118 -16.02 2.45 10.44
N LEU A 119 -15.50 1.29 10.79
CA LEU A 119 -15.35 0.17 9.88
C LEU A 119 -16.54 -0.78 10.07
N ALA A 120 -17.59 -0.63 9.26
CA ALA A 120 -18.83 -1.37 9.40
C ALA A 120 -18.62 -2.85 9.01
N ILE A 121 -18.90 -3.77 9.95
CA ILE A 121 -18.66 -5.21 9.76
C ILE A 121 -19.81 -6.11 10.27
N LYS A 122 -20.68 -5.60 11.12
CA LYS A 122 -21.65 -6.39 11.87
C LYS A 122 -22.47 -7.37 11.04
N PRO A 123 -23.10 -7.01 9.91
CA PRO A 123 -23.91 -7.96 9.14
C PRO A 123 -23.10 -9.17 8.64
N HIS A 124 -21.84 -8.94 8.24
CA HIS A 124 -20.95 -9.97 7.73
C HIS A 124 -20.43 -10.87 8.86
N PHE A 125 -20.13 -10.29 10.03
CA PHE A 125 -19.72 -11.03 11.21
C PHE A 125 -20.86 -11.88 11.78
N GLU A 126 -22.08 -11.34 11.85
CA GLU A 126 -23.25 -12.08 12.36
C GLU A 126 -23.65 -13.24 11.46
N ALA A 127 -23.34 -13.20 10.17
CA ALA A 127 -23.57 -14.29 9.24
C ALA A 127 -22.64 -15.50 9.42
N LEU A 128 -21.57 -15.37 10.21
CA LEU A 128 -20.65 -16.45 10.54
C LEU A 128 -21.27 -17.43 11.54
N ASN A 129 -20.95 -18.72 11.42
CA ASN A 129 -21.26 -19.69 12.46
C ASN A 129 -20.28 -19.57 13.65
N ASP A 130 -20.57 -20.25 14.76
CA ASP A 130 -19.82 -20.14 16.01
C ASP A 130 -18.33 -20.50 15.83
N ASN A 131 -17.99 -21.51 15.04
CA ASN A 131 -16.59 -21.89 14.78
C ASN A 131 -15.87 -20.83 13.95
N GLN A 132 -16.52 -20.27 12.94
CA GLN A 132 -15.96 -19.20 12.11
C GLN A 132 -15.73 -17.93 12.94
N LYS A 133 -16.63 -17.61 13.89
CA LYS A 133 -16.45 -16.50 14.83
C LYS A 133 -15.26 -16.72 15.76
N LEU A 134 -15.06 -17.93 16.28
CA LEU A 134 -13.89 -18.28 17.09
C LEU A 134 -12.60 -18.23 16.26
N TYR A 135 -12.64 -18.69 15.01
CA TYR A 135 -11.53 -18.57 14.07
C TYR A 135 -11.13 -17.12 13.86
N ALA A 136 -12.09 -16.26 13.51
CA ALA A 136 -11.86 -14.82 13.32
C ALA A 136 -11.38 -14.15 14.61
N HIS A 137 -11.88 -14.53 15.78
CA HIS A 137 -11.46 -14.01 17.08
C HIS A 137 -9.97 -14.27 17.34
N TYR A 138 -9.52 -15.51 17.24
CA TYR A 138 -8.12 -15.84 17.52
C TYR A 138 -7.16 -15.26 16.48
N LEU A 139 -7.56 -15.18 15.22
CA LEU A 139 -6.79 -14.48 14.19
C LEU A 139 -6.69 -12.98 14.48
N SER A 140 -7.78 -12.35 14.97
CA SER A 140 -7.75 -10.93 15.37
C SER A 140 -6.79 -10.68 16.53
N ILE A 141 -6.71 -11.62 17.51
CA ILE A 141 -5.72 -11.55 18.59
C ILE A 141 -4.30 -11.62 17.99
N ALA A 142 -4.05 -12.54 17.04
CA ALA A 142 -2.75 -12.65 16.39
C ALA A 142 -2.37 -11.35 15.65
N CYS A 143 -3.31 -10.74 14.90
CA CYS A 143 -3.09 -9.48 14.22
C CYS A 143 -2.71 -8.36 15.19
N TYR A 144 -3.52 -8.14 16.23
CA TYR A 144 -3.30 -7.04 17.17
C TYR A 144 -2.06 -7.22 18.06
N ALA A 145 -1.65 -8.44 18.37
CA ALA A 145 -0.41 -8.70 19.07
C ALA A 145 0.81 -8.12 18.32
N GLY A 146 0.72 -8.03 16.99
CA GLY A 146 1.75 -7.41 16.16
C GLY A 146 1.73 -5.88 16.15
N THR A 147 0.72 -5.20 16.71
CA THR A 147 0.69 -3.73 16.76
C THR A 147 1.94 -3.15 17.43
N ARG A 148 2.47 -3.79 18.46
CA ARG A 148 3.71 -3.36 19.12
C ARG A 148 4.95 -3.52 18.24
N ILE A 149 4.95 -4.48 17.31
CA ILE A 149 5.99 -4.62 16.29
C ILE A 149 5.94 -3.41 15.37
N VAL A 150 4.75 -3.06 14.85
CA VAL A 150 4.56 -1.89 13.95
C VAL A 150 5.03 -0.60 14.63
N LEU A 151 4.63 -0.35 15.88
CA LEU A 151 5.06 0.82 16.64
C LEU A 151 6.60 0.95 16.67
N ARG A 152 7.31 -0.17 16.91
CA ARG A 152 8.78 -0.21 16.93
C ARG A 152 9.40 -0.16 15.53
N GLN A 153 8.62 -0.41 14.47
CA GLN A 153 9.06 -0.25 13.07
C GLN A 153 8.83 1.18 12.56
N VAL A 154 7.91 1.95 13.17
CA VAL A 154 7.65 3.34 12.76
C VAL A 154 8.69 4.30 13.35
N SER A 155 8.83 4.37 14.68
CA SER A 155 9.84 5.23 15.31
C SER A 155 10.25 4.73 16.70
N PRO A 156 11.43 5.11 17.21
CA PRO A 156 11.87 4.72 18.54
C PRO A 156 10.96 5.18 19.66
N GLU A 157 10.26 6.31 19.48
CA GLU A 157 9.35 6.89 20.47
C GLU A 157 7.92 6.36 20.37
N SER A 158 7.53 5.72 19.29
CA SER A 158 6.12 5.37 19.04
C SER A 158 5.51 4.48 20.12
N GLU A 159 6.19 3.42 20.57
CA GLU A 159 5.65 2.54 21.60
C GLU A 159 5.43 3.29 22.94
N HIS A 160 6.31 4.22 23.29
CA HIS A 160 6.17 5.01 24.51
C HIS A 160 5.04 6.03 24.44
N ILE A 161 4.81 6.63 23.26
CA ILE A 161 3.65 7.51 23.03
C ILE A 161 2.35 6.71 23.10
N TYR A 162 2.33 5.52 22.51
CA TYR A 162 1.19 4.60 22.59
C TYR A 162 0.85 4.28 24.06
N ASP A 163 1.84 3.80 24.81
CA ASP A 163 1.66 3.47 26.24
C ASP A 163 1.17 4.67 27.04
N PHE A 164 1.65 5.88 26.73
CA PHE A 164 1.21 7.11 27.39
C PHE A 164 -0.27 7.43 27.11
N ILE A 165 -0.74 7.30 25.88
CA ILE A 165 -2.15 7.50 25.51
C ILE A 165 -3.03 6.48 26.26
N ILE A 166 -2.64 5.21 26.25
CA ILE A 166 -3.37 4.13 26.93
C ILE A 166 -3.38 4.32 28.45
N ALA A 167 -2.25 4.72 29.07
CA ALA A 167 -2.18 4.99 30.51
C ALA A 167 -3.09 6.14 30.94
N LEU A 168 -3.18 7.23 30.16
CA LEU A 168 -4.11 8.32 30.39
C LEU A 168 -5.58 7.87 30.30
N HIS A 169 -5.91 7.07 29.31
CA HIS A 169 -7.26 6.50 29.18
C HIS A 169 -7.61 5.60 30.38
N ARG A 170 -6.71 4.72 30.79
CA ARG A 170 -6.89 3.85 31.98
C ARG A 170 -7.04 4.67 33.27
N HIS A 171 -6.22 5.71 33.45
CA HIS A 171 -6.30 6.59 34.60
C HIS A 171 -7.65 7.31 34.69
N SER A 172 -8.11 7.89 33.57
CA SER A 172 -9.40 8.59 33.50
C SER A 172 -10.61 7.66 33.42
N LYS A 173 -10.41 6.37 33.11
CA LYS A 173 -11.47 5.42 32.73
C LYS A 173 -12.33 5.93 31.57
N GLY A 174 -11.70 6.64 30.63
CA GLY A 174 -12.37 7.26 29.50
C GLY A 174 -13.08 8.59 29.80
N ASP A 175 -13.03 9.08 31.03
CA ASP A 175 -13.55 10.41 31.38
C ASP A 175 -12.52 11.51 31.05
N TRP A 176 -12.49 11.90 29.79
CA TRP A 176 -11.56 12.91 29.27
C TRP A 176 -11.82 14.31 29.82
N LYS A 177 -13.07 14.64 30.20
CA LYS A 177 -13.40 15.93 30.84
C LYS A 177 -12.81 16.03 32.23
N LYS A 178 -12.86 14.94 32.99
CA LYS A 178 -12.20 14.87 34.27
C LYS A 178 -10.69 15.01 34.12
N LEU A 179 -10.09 14.31 33.19
CA LEU A 179 -8.65 14.38 32.90
C LEU A 179 -8.23 15.80 32.51
N GLN A 180 -9.03 16.49 31.67
CA GLN A 180 -8.84 17.89 31.32
C GLN A 180 -8.79 18.81 32.54
N SER A 181 -9.78 18.66 33.42
CA SER A 181 -9.87 19.46 34.66
C SER A 181 -8.68 19.19 35.58
N ASP A 182 -8.31 17.92 35.77
CA ASP A 182 -7.18 17.52 36.62
C ASP A 182 -5.83 18.06 36.11
N ALA A 183 -5.66 18.14 34.79
CA ALA A 183 -4.47 18.68 34.13
C ALA A 183 -4.49 20.22 33.94
N GLY A 184 -5.62 20.87 34.20
CA GLY A 184 -5.79 22.32 34.01
C GLY A 184 -5.71 22.75 32.53
N LEU A 185 -6.21 21.92 31.60
CA LEU A 185 -6.25 22.20 30.16
C LEU A 185 -7.55 22.89 29.74
N SER A 186 -7.51 23.72 28.72
CA SER A 186 -8.66 24.24 28.03
C SER A 186 -9.32 23.15 27.14
N ASP A 187 -10.54 23.42 26.64
CA ASP A 187 -11.25 22.55 25.71
C ASP A 187 -10.45 22.34 24.40
N ASP A 188 -9.84 23.41 23.87
CA ASP A 188 -9.02 23.35 22.66
C ASP A 188 -7.73 22.54 22.85
N GLU A 189 -7.11 22.62 24.04
CA GLU A 189 -5.91 21.85 24.37
C GLU A 189 -6.21 20.37 24.56
N LEU A 190 -7.33 20.01 25.23
CA LEU A 190 -7.77 18.62 25.27
C LEU A 190 -8.07 18.09 23.88
N LYS A 191 -8.82 18.88 23.06
CA LYS A 191 -9.13 18.51 21.67
C LYS A 191 -7.87 18.27 20.86
N ALA A 192 -6.87 19.14 20.97
CA ALA A 192 -5.60 18.98 20.25
C ALA A 192 -4.85 17.70 20.65
N PHE A 193 -4.92 17.28 21.94
CA PHE A 193 -4.37 16.02 22.39
C PHE A 193 -5.12 14.81 21.82
N LEU A 194 -6.44 14.84 21.85
CA LEU A 194 -7.28 13.77 21.33
C LEU A 194 -7.14 13.61 19.81
N ASP A 195 -7.14 14.73 19.06
CA ASP A 195 -6.92 14.74 17.62
C ASP A 195 -5.56 14.11 17.22
N TYR A 196 -4.50 14.49 17.94
CA TYR A 196 -3.19 13.87 17.77
C TYR A 196 -3.21 12.38 18.06
N SER A 197 -3.86 11.97 19.16
CA SER A 197 -3.93 10.58 19.59
C SER A 197 -4.65 9.70 18.58
N ALA A 198 -5.76 10.17 17.99
CA ALA A 198 -6.48 9.43 16.94
C ALA A 198 -5.63 9.26 15.67
N GLN A 199 -4.96 10.32 15.22
CA GLN A 199 -4.06 10.24 14.07
C GLN A 199 -2.87 9.31 14.36
N PHE A 200 -2.31 9.36 15.58
CA PHE A 200 -1.23 8.48 16.01
C PHE A 200 -1.66 7.00 15.96
N LEU A 201 -2.80 6.66 16.56
CA LEU A 201 -3.32 5.30 16.57
C LEU A 201 -3.63 4.79 15.15
N GLY A 202 -4.18 5.65 14.28
CA GLY A 202 -4.49 5.30 12.89
C GLY A 202 -3.26 5.06 12.01
N ASN A 203 -2.08 5.61 12.40
CA ASN A 203 -0.80 5.40 11.71
C ASN A 203 0.12 4.42 12.47
N ALA A 204 -0.32 3.89 13.61
CA ALA A 204 0.50 3.09 14.53
C ALA A 204 1.85 3.75 14.85
N GLY A 205 1.86 5.09 15.01
CA GLY A 205 3.05 5.89 15.30
C GLY A 205 2.91 7.35 14.88
N ASN A 206 3.97 8.13 15.08
CA ASN A 206 4.01 9.57 14.83
C ASN A 206 4.58 9.96 13.45
N TYR A 207 4.65 9.02 12.53
CA TYR A 207 4.93 9.24 11.10
C TYR A 207 3.77 8.74 10.26
N LYS A 208 3.39 9.50 9.25
CA LYS A 208 2.28 9.14 8.35
C LYS A 208 2.59 7.85 7.61
N SER A 209 1.63 6.95 7.57
CA SER A 209 1.73 5.69 6.82
C SER A 209 1.93 5.88 5.32
N PHE A 210 1.57 7.05 4.82
CA PHE A 210 1.74 7.43 3.43
C PHE A 210 2.51 8.75 3.35
N GLY A 211 3.72 8.68 2.80
CA GLY A 211 4.62 9.83 2.64
C GLY A 211 5.64 10.01 3.74
N ASP A 212 5.68 9.09 4.75
CA ASP A 212 6.75 8.94 5.75
C ASP A 212 7.17 10.22 6.49
N SER A 213 6.30 11.24 6.51
CA SER A 213 6.56 12.48 7.23
C SER A 213 6.01 12.42 8.64
N LYS A 214 6.79 12.92 9.59
CA LYS A 214 6.34 13.11 10.99
C LYS A 214 5.13 14.02 11.04
N PHE A 215 4.23 13.79 11.99
CA PHE A 215 3.28 14.79 12.45
C PHE A 215 3.45 15.03 13.93
N VAL A 216 3.26 16.28 14.33
CA VAL A 216 3.52 16.78 15.70
C VAL A 216 2.24 17.29 16.30
N PRO A 217 2.08 17.19 17.65
CA PRO A 217 0.88 17.68 18.31
C PRO A 217 0.75 19.21 18.19
N ARG A 218 -0.49 19.69 18.19
CA ARG A 218 -0.83 21.13 18.28
C ARG A 218 -0.74 21.68 19.71
N LEU A 219 -0.17 20.89 20.62
CA LEU A 219 0.09 21.24 22.01
C LEU A 219 1.53 21.76 22.18
N GLU A 220 1.71 22.67 23.09
CA GLU A 220 3.04 23.04 23.57
C GLU A 220 3.58 22.00 24.57
N PRO A 221 4.91 21.90 24.74
CA PRO A 221 5.51 20.95 25.69
C PRO A 221 4.97 21.06 27.12
N ARG A 222 4.65 22.29 27.58
CA ARG A 222 4.09 22.51 28.94
C ARG A 222 2.72 21.86 29.14
N GLN A 223 1.86 21.87 28.09
CA GLN A 223 0.51 21.32 28.13
C GLN A 223 0.55 19.80 28.14
N LEU A 224 1.41 19.22 27.29
CA LEU A 224 1.62 17.77 27.28
C LEU A 224 2.24 17.29 28.61
N LYS A 225 3.15 18.09 29.21
CA LYS A 225 3.72 17.80 30.52
C LYS A 225 2.66 17.86 31.64
N ALA A 226 1.66 18.73 31.53
CA ALA A 226 0.57 18.79 32.50
C ALA A 226 -0.20 17.44 32.53
N LEU A 227 -0.52 16.86 31.39
CA LEU A 227 -1.08 15.50 31.29
C LEU A 227 -0.14 14.45 31.86
N ALA A 228 1.15 14.58 31.59
CA ALA A 228 2.16 13.62 32.06
C ALA A 228 2.29 13.57 33.58
N THR A 229 2.09 14.68 34.26
CA THR A 229 2.23 14.77 35.73
C THR A 229 1.04 14.21 36.48
N LEU A 230 -0.02 13.76 35.84
CA LEU A 230 -1.21 13.20 36.51
C LEU A 230 -0.90 11.89 37.26
N THR A 231 0.03 11.10 36.78
CA THR A 231 0.50 9.88 37.45
C THR A 231 2.02 9.70 37.32
N PRO A 232 2.66 8.96 38.29
CA PRO A 232 4.08 8.61 38.12
C PRO A 232 4.38 7.78 36.88
N GLU A 233 3.43 6.95 36.43
CA GLU A 233 3.56 6.14 35.22
C GLU A 233 3.59 7.02 33.96
N THR A 234 2.62 7.91 33.82
CA THR A 234 2.54 8.81 32.64
C THR A 234 3.72 9.76 32.58
N LEU A 235 4.23 10.23 33.76
CA LEU A 235 5.44 11.06 33.80
C LEU A 235 6.68 10.30 33.32
N LYS A 236 6.87 9.07 33.79
CA LYS A 236 8.00 8.21 33.35
C LYS A 236 7.95 7.89 31.86
N LEU A 237 6.76 7.69 31.28
CA LEU A 237 6.60 7.48 29.85
C LEU A 237 6.93 8.76 29.08
N TYR A 238 6.40 9.90 29.50
CA TYR A 238 6.67 11.18 28.86
C TYR A 238 8.16 11.53 28.79
N GLU A 239 8.91 11.30 29.87
CA GLU A 239 10.36 11.53 29.90
C GLU A 239 11.13 10.78 28.80
N LYS A 240 10.59 9.67 28.27
CA LYS A 240 11.22 8.90 27.20
C LYS A 240 11.03 9.49 25.81
N PHE A 241 9.96 10.28 25.59
CA PHE A 241 9.63 10.79 24.26
C PHE A 241 9.45 12.32 24.18
N GLN A 242 9.56 13.03 25.30
CA GLN A 242 9.21 14.46 25.41
C GLN A 242 9.85 15.35 24.32
N ASP A 243 11.09 15.05 23.90
CA ASP A 243 11.78 15.82 22.88
C ASP A 243 11.46 15.29 21.47
N ALA A 244 11.25 13.97 21.35
CA ALA A 244 11.04 13.31 20.08
C ALA A 244 9.63 13.50 19.50
N ILE A 245 8.62 13.77 20.31
CA ILE A 245 7.23 13.97 19.84
C ILE A 245 7.07 15.28 19.05
N PHE A 246 7.93 16.26 19.27
CA PHE A 246 7.92 17.55 18.58
C PHE A 246 8.84 17.60 17.36
N ALA A 247 8.80 18.70 16.61
CA ALA A 247 9.59 18.87 15.39
C ALA A 247 11.11 18.93 15.62
N GLY A 248 11.55 19.36 16.83
CA GLY A 248 12.97 19.53 17.13
C GLY A 248 13.61 20.63 16.29
N ASN A 249 14.88 20.40 15.85
CA ASN A 249 15.67 21.36 15.09
C ASN A 249 16.25 20.81 13.77
N SER A 250 15.83 19.61 13.36
CA SER A 250 16.32 18.95 12.15
C SER A 250 15.17 18.54 11.23
N VAL A 251 15.09 19.14 10.05
CA VAL A 251 14.10 18.78 9.01
C VAL A 251 14.28 17.33 8.57
N ALA A 252 15.52 16.82 8.52
CA ALA A 252 15.77 15.44 8.14
C ALA A 252 15.07 14.45 9.08
N LYS A 253 15.01 14.73 10.40
CA LYS A 253 14.31 13.91 11.39
C LYS A 253 12.78 13.97 11.31
N LEU A 254 12.24 14.85 10.47
CA LEU A 254 10.81 14.89 10.17
C LEU A 254 10.42 13.91 9.05
N HIS A 255 11.35 13.12 8.55
CA HIS A 255 11.11 12.12 7.52
C HIS A 255 11.81 10.80 7.86
N LEU A 256 11.17 9.69 7.52
CA LEU A 256 11.82 8.39 7.51
C LEU A 256 12.79 8.30 6.32
N GLY A 257 13.88 7.58 6.48
CA GLY A 257 14.90 7.47 5.43
C GLY A 257 16.21 6.90 5.95
N TYR A 258 17.27 7.05 5.16
CA TYR A 258 18.59 6.52 5.53
C TYR A 258 19.23 7.28 6.70
N PRO A 259 19.74 6.57 7.72
CA PRO A 259 20.35 7.20 8.90
C PRO A 259 21.56 8.10 8.58
N ASP A 260 22.41 7.71 7.64
CA ASP A 260 23.59 8.50 7.21
C ASP A 260 23.23 9.84 6.53
N GLN A 261 21.97 10.01 6.13
CA GLN A 261 21.41 11.27 5.63
C GLN A 261 20.72 12.10 6.73
N GLY A 262 20.79 11.63 7.99
CA GLY A 262 20.21 12.29 9.16
C GLY A 262 18.70 12.01 9.35
N HIS A 263 18.12 11.12 8.56
CA HIS A 263 16.74 10.66 8.71
C HIS A 263 16.59 9.63 9.85
N ILE A 264 15.36 9.27 10.17
CA ILE A 264 15.03 8.22 11.11
C ILE A 264 14.73 6.92 10.36
N SER A 265 15.27 5.81 10.83
CA SER A 265 14.85 4.48 10.43
C SER A 265 15.05 3.49 11.56
N THR A 266 13.99 2.79 11.93
CA THR A 266 14.01 1.75 12.94
C THR A 266 14.47 0.40 12.39
N TYR A 267 14.56 0.24 11.07
CA TYR A 267 15.13 -0.97 10.44
C TYR A 267 16.63 -1.10 10.64
N TYR A 268 17.27 0.00 11.10
CA TYR A 268 18.70 0.06 11.45
C TYR A 268 18.86 0.55 12.90
N PRO A 269 18.39 -0.23 13.89
CA PRO A 269 18.38 0.18 15.29
C PRO A 269 19.81 0.40 15.80
N ASP A 270 19.96 1.37 16.70
CA ASP A 270 21.24 1.72 17.36
C ASP A 270 22.39 2.01 16.37
N SER A 271 22.07 2.39 15.12
CA SER A 271 23.02 2.49 14.02
C SER A 271 22.92 3.84 13.29
N PRO A 272 23.05 4.98 13.97
CA PRO A 272 22.85 6.30 13.35
C PRO A 272 23.91 6.65 12.28
N ASP A 273 25.00 5.91 12.23
CA ASP A 273 26.12 6.06 11.30
C ASP A 273 26.19 4.94 10.24
N ILE A 274 25.19 4.07 10.18
CA ILE A 274 25.14 3.05 9.12
C ILE A 274 24.88 3.71 7.77
N THR A 275 25.73 3.42 6.80
CA THR A 275 25.62 4.03 5.48
C THR A 275 24.76 3.22 4.52
N LYS A 276 24.20 3.88 3.52
CA LYS A 276 23.47 3.22 2.44
C LYS A 276 24.30 2.13 1.76
N GLU A 277 25.61 2.36 1.59
CA GLU A 277 26.53 1.38 0.98
C GLU A 277 26.75 0.15 1.87
N GLU A 278 26.86 0.34 3.19
CA GLU A 278 26.96 -0.77 4.14
C GLU A 278 25.69 -1.61 4.12
N ILE A 279 24.51 -0.96 4.12
CA ILE A 279 23.21 -1.63 4.04
C ILE A 279 23.11 -2.45 2.75
N SER A 280 23.45 -1.88 1.60
CA SER A 280 23.44 -2.59 0.32
C SER A 280 24.37 -3.79 0.34
N THR A 281 25.61 -3.62 0.83
CA THR A 281 26.59 -4.71 0.86
C THR A 281 26.14 -5.89 1.75
N VAL A 282 25.53 -5.58 2.90
CA VAL A 282 24.95 -6.61 3.80
C VAL A 282 23.78 -7.31 3.11
N SER A 283 22.91 -6.56 2.42
CA SER A 283 21.76 -7.09 1.71
C SER A 283 22.17 -8.01 0.54
N ASP A 284 23.12 -7.56 -0.28
CA ASP A 284 23.67 -8.35 -1.40
C ASP A 284 24.32 -9.67 -0.89
N PHE A 285 24.98 -9.61 0.28
CA PHE A 285 25.55 -10.81 0.91
C PHE A 285 24.48 -11.81 1.34
N LEU A 286 23.39 -11.33 1.97
CA LEU A 286 22.27 -12.17 2.40
C LEU A 286 21.56 -12.79 1.19
N GLU A 287 21.35 -12.04 0.13
CA GLU A 287 20.78 -12.52 -1.14
C GLU A 287 21.67 -13.64 -1.73
N GLY A 288 22.99 -13.43 -1.76
CA GLY A 288 23.95 -14.44 -2.19
C GLY A 288 23.91 -15.73 -1.35
N LYS A 289 23.48 -15.64 -0.09
CA LYS A 289 23.22 -16.78 0.81
C LYS A 289 21.80 -17.32 0.70
N LYS A 290 20.92 -16.71 -0.12
CA LYS A 290 19.49 -17.02 -0.26
C LYS A 290 18.71 -16.83 1.04
N LEU A 291 19.12 -15.86 1.85
CA LEU A 291 18.42 -15.46 3.07
C LEU A 291 17.53 -14.27 2.77
N LEU A 292 16.26 -14.46 2.97
CA LEU A 292 15.24 -13.46 2.74
C LEU A 292 15.24 -12.40 3.87
N PRO A 293 15.03 -11.11 3.58
CA PRO A 293 15.21 -10.03 4.55
C PRO A 293 13.92 -9.55 5.24
N GLU A 294 12.73 -9.98 4.82
CA GLU A 294 11.45 -9.33 5.14
C GLU A 294 11.20 -9.21 6.66
N ASN A 295 11.51 -10.25 7.44
CA ASN A 295 11.33 -10.27 8.89
C ASN A 295 12.57 -9.86 9.68
N THR A 296 13.45 -9.03 9.08
CA THR A 296 14.75 -8.67 9.68
C THR A 296 14.90 -7.18 9.94
N ARG A 297 15.83 -6.85 10.83
CA ARG A 297 16.45 -5.53 11.01
C ARG A 297 17.96 -5.68 11.00
N VAL A 298 18.71 -4.63 10.68
CA VAL A 298 20.18 -4.68 10.66
C VAL A 298 20.76 -3.68 11.65
N ARG A 299 21.60 -4.16 12.55
CA ARG A 299 22.31 -3.33 13.53
C ARG A 299 23.81 -3.33 13.25
N LYS A 300 24.41 -2.15 13.15
CA LYS A 300 25.86 -1.99 13.03
C LYS A 300 26.50 -2.07 14.41
N ILE A 301 27.50 -2.92 14.54
CA ILE A 301 28.26 -3.10 15.77
C ILE A 301 29.75 -2.81 15.51
N LYS A 302 30.57 -2.75 16.56
CA LYS A 302 31.98 -2.37 16.47
C LYS A 302 32.77 -3.22 15.46
N ASP A 303 32.54 -4.52 15.42
CA ASP A 303 33.26 -5.50 14.60
C ASP A 303 32.46 -5.98 13.37
N GLY A 304 31.29 -5.40 13.08
CA GLY A 304 30.48 -5.80 11.92
C GLY A 304 29.03 -5.44 12.00
N PHE A 305 28.17 -6.43 11.69
CA PHE A 305 26.73 -6.24 11.62
C PHE A 305 25.98 -7.42 12.25
N GLU A 306 24.84 -7.14 12.81
CA GLU A 306 23.89 -8.14 13.29
C GLU A 306 22.59 -8.03 12.47
N VAL A 307 22.13 -9.16 11.96
CA VAL A 307 20.82 -9.31 11.33
C VAL A 307 19.88 -9.87 12.39
N LEU A 308 18.99 -9.01 12.88
CA LEU A 308 18.03 -9.32 13.93
C LEU A 308 16.80 -9.96 13.28
N ILE A 309 16.51 -11.22 13.60
CA ILE A 309 15.42 -12.00 12.97
C ILE A 309 14.26 -12.10 13.93
N ALA A 310 13.06 -11.69 13.48
CA ALA A 310 11.83 -11.80 14.25
C ALA A 310 11.47 -13.28 14.48
N SER A 311 11.42 -13.70 15.75
CA SER A 311 11.06 -15.07 16.13
C SER A 311 10.71 -15.16 17.62
N ALA A 312 9.79 -16.07 17.99
CA ALA A 312 9.42 -16.27 19.39
C ALA A 312 10.56 -16.82 20.23
N ARG A 313 11.47 -17.56 19.63
CA ARG A 313 12.66 -18.16 20.29
C ARG A 313 13.80 -18.31 19.30
N GLU A 314 14.99 -18.53 19.82
CA GLU A 314 16.09 -19.01 18.99
C GLU A 314 15.78 -20.43 18.46
N PRO A 315 15.79 -20.65 17.14
CA PRO A 315 15.54 -21.97 16.57
C PRO A 315 16.75 -22.89 16.73
N SER A 316 16.51 -24.19 16.82
CA SER A 316 17.56 -25.19 16.68
C SER A 316 18.15 -25.16 15.27
N ARG A 317 19.38 -25.71 15.10
CA ARG A 317 20.06 -25.66 13.80
C ARG A 317 19.25 -26.27 12.65
N GLY A 318 18.45 -27.29 12.91
CA GLY A 318 17.60 -27.94 11.88
C GLY A 318 16.30 -27.20 11.55
N GLU A 319 15.95 -26.17 12.32
CA GLU A 319 14.76 -25.35 12.09
C GLU A 319 15.08 -24.04 11.36
N ARG A 320 16.35 -23.68 11.19
CA ARG A 320 16.81 -22.46 10.52
C ARG A 320 16.82 -22.63 9.01
N ASP A 321 16.58 -21.56 8.28
CA ASP A 321 16.69 -21.52 6.81
C ASP A 321 18.15 -21.63 6.34
N THR A 322 19.11 -21.52 7.25
CA THR A 322 20.55 -21.75 7.01
C THR A 322 21.21 -22.52 8.15
N SER A 323 22.25 -23.30 7.85
CA SER A 323 23.04 -24.00 8.84
C SER A 323 24.13 -23.15 9.51
N GLU A 324 24.43 -21.97 8.93
CA GLU A 324 25.44 -21.03 9.41
C GLU A 324 24.72 -19.82 10.06
N SER A 325 25.36 -19.22 11.06
CA SER A 325 24.84 -18.02 11.73
C SER A 325 25.85 -16.88 11.86
N GLU A 326 27.07 -17.08 11.42
CA GLU A 326 28.14 -16.07 11.41
C GLU A 326 29.03 -16.23 10.19
N TRP A 327 29.41 -15.12 9.56
CA TRP A 327 30.34 -15.07 8.43
C TRP A 327 31.29 -13.89 8.58
N GLU A 328 32.44 -13.98 7.95
CA GLU A 328 33.31 -12.83 7.66
C GLU A 328 32.95 -12.26 6.29
N LEU A 329 32.70 -10.95 6.23
CA LEU A 329 32.40 -10.26 4.99
C LEU A 329 33.68 -10.04 4.17
N ASP A 330 33.52 -9.98 2.87
CA ASP A 330 34.56 -9.68 1.90
C ASP A 330 34.39 -8.31 1.23
N GLY A 331 35.13 -8.05 0.16
CA GLY A 331 35.01 -6.82 -0.62
C GLY A 331 35.26 -5.55 0.19
N LYS A 332 34.31 -4.63 0.15
CA LYS A 332 34.38 -3.33 0.84
C LYS A 332 34.29 -3.45 2.37
N LEU A 333 33.69 -4.50 2.88
CA LEU A 333 33.50 -4.77 4.30
C LEU A 333 34.43 -5.89 4.82
N LYS A 334 35.52 -6.17 4.11
CA LYS A 334 36.48 -7.24 4.46
C LYS A 334 36.94 -7.12 5.91
N GLY A 335 36.85 -8.25 6.63
CA GLY A 335 37.24 -8.38 8.03
C GLY A 335 36.15 -7.97 9.01
N LYS A 336 34.99 -7.49 8.53
CA LYS A 336 33.80 -7.30 9.33
C LYS A 336 33.01 -8.59 9.43
N LYS A 337 32.38 -8.82 10.58
CA LYS A 337 31.54 -10.00 10.81
C LYS A 337 30.07 -9.67 10.53
N LEU A 338 29.34 -10.67 10.03
CA LEU A 338 27.88 -10.65 9.93
C LEU A 338 27.33 -11.80 10.76
N ARG A 339 26.40 -11.49 11.68
CA ARG A 339 25.78 -12.49 12.58
C ARG A 339 24.28 -12.47 12.43
N LEU A 340 23.66 -13.65 12.45
CA LEU A 340 22.21 -13.80 12.61
C LEU A 340 21.88 -13.87 14.10
N VAL A 341 20.96 -13.03 14.55
CA VAL A 341 20.47 -12.93 15.93
C VAL A 341 18.97 -13.17 15.93
N TYR A 342 18.53 -14.29 16.46
CA TYR A 342 17.12 -14.64 16.56
C TYR A 342 16.51 -14.11 17.85
N GLY A 343 15.18 -14.01 17.90
CA GLY A 343 14.43 -13.53 19.07
C GLY A 343 14.06 -12.06 19.01
N GLU A 344 14.23 -11.39 17.86
CA GLU A 344 13.66 -10.05 17.69
C GLU A 344 12.15 -10.12 17.84
N TYR A 345 11.54 -9.21 18.61
CA TYR A 345 10.12 -9.21 18.97
C TYR A 345 9.60 -10.51 19.62
N SER A 346 10.45 -11.24 20.35
CA SER A 346 10.14 -12.61 20.82
C SER A 346 8.84 -12.73 21.61
N LYS A 347 8.51 -11.74 22.45
CA LYS A 347 7.28 -11.75 23.24
C LYS A 347 6.04 -11.66 22.34
N GLU A 348 6.04 -10.73 21.42
CA GLU A 348 4.95 -10.51 20.47
C GLU A 348 4.81 -11.73 19.52
N MET A 349 5.94 -12.20 18.99
CA MET A 349 5.96 -13.39 18.13
C MET A 349 5.43 -14.64 18.83
N ALA A 350 5.70 -14.81 20.13
CA ALA A 350 5.15 -15.92 20.92
C ALA A 350 3.62 -15.78 21.08
N THR A 351 3.13 -14.58 21.40
CA THR A 351 1.69 -14.31 21.53
C THR A 351 0.97 -14.56 20.20
N ILE A 352 1.56 -14.13 19.09
CA ILE A 352 1.04 -14.34 17.74
C ILE A 352 0.95 -15.84 17.43
N ALA A 353 2.03 -16.59 17.68
CA ALA A 353 2.08 -18.04 17.45
C ALA A 353 1.03 -18.80 18.28
N ASP A 354 0.86 -18.46 19.56
CA ASP A 354 -0.15 -19.06 20.45
C ASP A 354 -1.59 -18.77 19.96
N ALA A 355 -1.84 -17.55 19.47
CA ALA A 355 -3.13 -17.18 18.90
C ALA A 355 -3.41 -17.93 17.59
N ILE A 356 -2.42 -18.07 16.70
CA ILE A 356 -2.51 -18.88 15.46
C ILE A 356 -2.80 -20.33 15.77
N LYS A 357 -2.12 -20.93 16.76
CA LYS A 357 -2.37 -22.28 17.24
C LYS A 357 -3.80 -22.46 17.78
N SER A 358 -4.34 -21.44 18.44
CA SER A 358 -5.71 -21.44 18.92
C SER A 358 -6.71 -21.35 17.76
N ALA A 359 -6.46 -20.48 16.77
CA ALA A 359 -7.27 -20.37 15.56
C ALA A 359 -7.35 -21.68 14.79
N ARG A 360 -6.24 -22.44 14.71
CA ARG A 360 -6.17 -23.72 14.01
C ARG A 360 -7.22 -24.74 14.44
N GLN A 361 -7.67 -24.68 15.70
CA GLN A 361 -8.69 -25.60 16.21
C GLN A 361 -10.06 -25.39 15.53
N TYR A 362 -10.28 -24.19 14.96
CA TYR A 362 -11.53 -23.77 14.34
C TYR A 362 -11.42 -23.61 12.82
N ALA A 363 -10.27 -23.96 12.22
CA ALA A 363 -10.05 -23.93 10.78
C ALA A 363 -11.05 -24.83 10.04
N GLY A 364 -11.62 -24.30 8.96
CA GLY A 364 -12.74 -24.91 8.24
C GLY A 364 -12.34 -26.08 7.33
N ASN A 365 -11.06 -26.18 6.97
CA ASN A 365 -10.54 -27.21 6.06
C ASN A 365 -9.04 -27.49 6.31
N GLU A 366 -8.53 -28.55 5.68
CA GLU A 366 -7.13 -28.97 5.85
C GLU A 366 -6.12 -27.98 5.24
N THR A 367 -6.51 -27.22 4.22
CA THR A 367 -5.65 -26.18 3.63
C THR A 367 -5.43 -25.03 4.63
N GLU A 368 -6.49 -24.58 5.31
CA GLU A 368 -6.39 -23.59 6.39
C GLU A 368 -5.53 -24.10 7.55
N LYS A 369 -5.69 -25.36 7.98
CA LYS A 369 -4.85 -25.95 9.02
C LYS A 369 -3.39 -25.96 8.62
N SER A 370 -3.08 -26.37 7.39
CA SER A 370 -1.71 -26.39 6.88
C SER A 370 -1.10 -24.98 6.78
N MET A 371 -1.91 -24.01 6.37
CA MET A 371 -1.53 -22.59 6.36
C MET A 371 -1.13 -22.12 7.76
N LEU A 372 -1.98 -22.39 8.77
CA LEU A 372 -1.72 -21.97 10.14
C LEU A 372 -0.55 -22.72 10.78
N ASP A 373 -0.33 -24.01 10.47
CA ASP A 373 0.85 -24.76 10.90
C ASP A 373 2.14 -24.11 10.33
N ALA A 374 2.10 -23.65 9.09
CA ALA A 374 3.23 -22.97 8.45
C ALA A 374 3.48 -21.57 9.06
N TYR A 375 2.41 -20.80 9.36
CA TYR A 375 2.52 -19.55 10.10
C TYR A 375 3.10 -19.77 11.51
N GLU A 376 2.57 -20.73 12.30
CA GLU A 376 3.09 -21.04 13.63
C GLU A 376 4.60 -21.35 13.55
N LYS A 377 5.00 -22.21 12.62
CA LYS A 377 6.41 -22.54 12.43
C LYS A 377 7.25 -21.31 12.11
N SER A 378 6.77 -20.45 11.17
CA SER A 378 7.48 -19.23 10.79
C SER A 378 7.65 -18.29 11.99
N PHE A 379 6.58 -17.98 12.71
CA PHE A 379 6.61 -17.04 13.82
C PHE A 379 7.38 -17.55 15.03
N VAL A 380 7.39 -18.86 15.27
CA VAL A 380 8.20 -19.47 16.34
C VAL A 380 9.69 -19.44 16.01
N THR A 381 10.07 -19.73 14.76
CA THR A 381 11.47 -20.01 14.38
C THR A 381 12.14 -18.90 13.58
N GLY A 382 11.37 -17.94 13.05
CA GLY A 382 11.85 -16.89 12.15
C GLY A 382 12.09 -17.38 10.71
N SER A 383 11.62 -18.59 10.35
CA SER A 383 11.79 -19.15 9.00
C SER A 383 10.88 -18.46 7.99
N LEU A 384 11.45 -17.81 6.98
CA LEU A 384 10.71 -17.24 5.85
C LEU A 384 10.32 -18.28 4.80
N GLU A 385 11.03 -19.39 4.71
CA GLU A 385 10.58 -20.51 3.87
C GLU A 385 9.27 -21.12 4.40
N ALA A 386 9.10 -21.23 5.73
CA ALA A 386 7.83 -21.61 6.33
C ALA A 386 6.74 -20.57 6.08
N TYR A 387 7.07 -19.26 6.09
CA TYR A 387 6.13 -18.21 5.71
C TYR A 387 5.69 -18.34 4.26
N LYS A 388 6.61 -18.58 3.34
CA LYS A 388 6.28 -18.85 1.93
C LYS A 388 5.37 -20.06 1.76
N ASP A 389 5.56 -21.10 2.57
CA ASP A 389 4.66 -22.26 2.57
C ASP A 389 3.24 -21.86 3.01
N SER A 390 3.09 -21.00 4.03
CA SER A 390 1.77 -20.49 4.42
C SER A 390 1.09 -19.74 3.27
N GLN A 391 1.86 -18.93 2.52
CA GLN A 391 1.37 -18.20 1.36
C GLN A 391 0.93 -19.12 0.22
N ARG A 392 1.64 -20.23 -0.01
CA ARG A 392 1.23 -21.27 -0.98
C ARG A 392 -0.10 -21.93 -0.60
N TYR A 393 -0.35 -22.17 0.68
CA TYR A 393 -1.64 -22.66 1.15
C TYR A 393 -2.71 -21.58 1.03
N TRP A 394 -2.38 -20.33 1.36
CA TRP A 394 -3.31 -19.22 1.31
C TRP A 394 -3.88 -18.99 -0.09
N ILE A 395 -3.05 -18.96 -1.13
CA ILE A 395 -3.51 -18.77 -2.54
C ILE A 395 -4.35 -19.94 -3.05
N ARG A 396 -4.23 -21.13 -2.45
CA ARG A 396 -5.05 -22.31 -2.78
C ARG A 396 -6.39 -22.34 -2.05
N ASN A 397 -6.53 -21.63 -0.95
CA ASN A 397 -7.76 -21.57 -0.15
C ASN A 397 -8.70 -20.50 -0.73
N LYS A 398 -9.46 -20.85 -1.75
CA LYS A 398 -10.31 -19.93 -2.49
C LYS A 398 -11.63 -19.66 -1.79
N GLY A 399 -11.96 -18.36 -1.62
CA GLY A 399 -13.23 -17.89 -1.09
C GLY A 399 -13.60 -18.41 0.31
N PRO A 400 -12.69 -18.48 1.30
CA PRO A 400 -13.04 -18.89 2.65
C PRO A 400 -14.00 -17.89 3.28
N PRO A 401 -14.88 -18.31 4.20
CA PRO A 401 -15.78 -17.38 4.91
C PRO A 401 -15.06 -16.29 5.68
N VAL A 402 -13.86 -16.60 6.22
CA VAL A 402 -12.96 -15.69 6.90
C VAL A 402 -11.62 -15.72 6.19
N GLU A 403 -11.22 -14.60 5.65
CA GLU A 403 -9.93 -14.40 4.95
C GLU A 403 -8.95 -13.73 5.89
N THR A 404 -7.66 -14.08 5.76
CA THR A 404 -6.58 -13.53 6.58
C THR A 404 -5.24 -13.63 5.88
N ASP A 405 -4.39 -12.63 6.08
CA ASP A 405 -2.94 -12.73 5.90
C ASP A 405 -2.25 -11.97 7.04
N ILE A 406 -1.17 -12.54 7.57
CA ILE A 406 -0.47 -12.02 8.76
C ILE A 406 1.02 -12.24 8.58
N GLY A 407 1.82 -11.17 8.64
CA GLY A 407 3.27 -11.29 8.55
C GLY A 407 4.02 -9.98 8.35
N PHE A 408 5.25 -10.10 7.88
CA PHE A 408 6.08 -8.97 7.44
C PHE A 408 5.94 -8.85 5.92
N VAL A 409 5.04 -7.97 5.45
CA VAL A 409 4.52 -8.04 4.07
C VAL A 409 5.04 -6.90 3.21
N GLU A 410 4.70 -5.65 3.53
CA GLU A 410 4.99 -4.50 2.67
C GLU A 410 6.29 -3.80 3.05
N THR A 411 7.12 -3.48 2.04
CA THR A 411 8.50 -3.00 2.26
C THR A 411 8.67 -1.48 2.16
N TYR A 412 7.57 -0.71 2.10
CA TYR A 412 7.62 0.73 1.83
C TYR A 412 8.35 1.55 2.90
N ARG A 413 8.35 1.13 4.17
CA ARG A 413 8.96 1.87 5.28
C ARG A 413 10.47 1.65 5.42
N ASP A 414 11.00 0.52 4.95
CA ASP A 414 12.44 0.34 4.88
C ASP A 414 13.01 1.27 3.79
N PRO A 415 13.91 2.19 4.08
CA PRO A 415 14.50 3.05 3.06
C PRO A 415 15.28 2.28 1.99
N HIS A 416 15.64 1.02 2.27
CA HIS A 416 16.26 0.12 1.30
C HIS A 416 15.24 -0.69 0.48
N GLY A 417 13.98 -0.75 0.96
CA GLY A 417 12.85 -1.31 0.22
C GLY A 417 12.77 -2.84 0.19
N ILE A 418 13.38 -3.54 1.15
CA ILE A 418 13.42 -5.01 1.16
C ILE A 418 12.91 -5.65 2.46
N ARG A 419 12.81 -4.90 3.56
CA ARG A 419 12.35 -5.40 4.87
C ARG A 419 10.91 -5.06 5.06
N GLY A 420 10.11 -6.08 5.41
CA GLY A 420 8.67 -5.96 5.54
C GLY A 420 8.26 -5.20 6.81
N GLU A 421 7.23 -4.37 6.71
CA GLU A 421 6.47 -3.90 7.85
C GLU A 421 5.51 -5.01 8.28
N TRP A 422 5.32 -5.18 9.60
CA TRP A 422 4.30 -6.09 10.10
C TRP A 422 2.92 -5.59 9.73
N GLU A 423 2.12 -6.48 9.18
CA GLU A 423 0.69 -6.26 9.03
C GLU A 423 -0.08 -7.56 9.21
N GLY A 424 -1.36 -7.42 9.55
CA GLY A 424 -2.24 -8.56 9.61
C GLY A 424 -3.69 -8.13 9.48
N PHE A 425 -4.47 -8.87 8.70
CA PHE A 425 -5.89 -8.62 8.59
C PHE A 425 -6.74 -9.87 8.81
N VAL A 426 -7.96 -9.63 9.29
CA VAL A 426 -9.04 -10.60 9.34
C VAL A 426 -10.25 -9.96 8.70
N ALA A 427 -10.82 -10.60 7.69
CA ALA A 427 -11.93 -10.06 6.94
C ALA A 427 -12.94 -11.14 6.57
N MET A 428 -14.20 -10.76 6.38
CA MET A 428 -15.27 -11.63 5.90
C MET A 428 -15.45 -11.45 4.41
N VAL A 429 -15.55 -12.55 3.68
CA VAL A 429 -15.80 -12.51 2.24
C VAL A 429 -17.21 -11.98 1.98
N ASN A 430 -17.30 -10.89 1.25
CA ASN A 430 -18.55 -10.38 0.71
C ASN A 430 -18.94 -11.21 -0.51
N LYS A 431 -19.82 -12.20 -0.30
CA LYS A 431 -20.20 -13.19 -1.33
C LYS A 431 -20.88 -12.55 -2.54
N GLU A 432 -21.64 -11.49 -2.34
CA GLU A 432 -22.36 -10.82 -3.43
C GLU A 432 -21.39 -10.07 -4.34
N ARG A 433 -20.51 -9.24 -3.78
CA ARG A 433 -19.49 -8.51 -4.51
C ARG A 433 -18.45 -9.45 -5.14
N THR A 434 -18.00 -10.46 -4.40
CA THR A 434 -17.07 -11.49 -4.93
C THR A 434 -17.70 -12.23 -6.12
N ARG A 435 -19.01 -12.50 -6.11
CA ARG A 435 -19.70 -13.09 -7.26
C ARG A 435 -19.66 -12.19 -8.50
N ALA A 436 -19.84 -10.89 -8.33
CA ALA A 436 -19.74 -9.93 -9.42
C ALA A 436 -18.34 -9.92 -10.04
N PHE A 437 -17.28 -9.90 -9.19
CA PHE A 437 -15.91 -10.04 -9.66
C PHE A 437 -15.64 -11.39 -10.34
N GLY A 438 -16.18 -12.49 -9.82
CA GLY A 438 -16.09 -13.81 -10.44
C GLY A 438 -16.73 -13.83 -11.84
N GLU A 439 -17.90 -13.23 -12.00
CA GLU A 439 -18.58 -13.10 -13.30
C GLU A 439 -17.77 -12.22 -14.27
N LEU A 440 -17.14 -11.15 -13.76
CA LEU A 440 -16.24 -10.30 -14.56
C LEU A 440 -15.02 -11.09 -15.05
N VAL A 441 -14.42 -11.92 -14.19
CA VAL A 441 -13.28 -12.80 -14.53
C VAL A 441 -13.69 -13.80 -15.61
N GLU A 442 -14.86 -14.45 -15.48
CA GLU A 442 -15.37 -15.41 -16.48
C GLU A 442 -15.61 -14.74 -17.85
N LYS A 443 -16.08 -13.49 -17.84
CA LYS A 443 -16.36 -12.73 -19.06
C LYS A 443 -15.13 -12.02 -19.64
N ALA A 444 -14.02 -11.92 -18.94
CA ALA A 444 -12.82 -11.21 -19.35
C ALA A 444 -12.37 -11.54 -20.80
N PRO A 445 -12.38 -12.81 -21.27
CA PRO A 445 -12.03 -13.13 -22.66
C PRO A 445 -12.96 -12.49 -23.71
N THR A 446 -14.19 -12.13 -23.34
CA THR A 446 -15.14 -11.43 -24.23
C THR A 446 -15.08 -9.91 -24.12
N LEU A 447 -14.54 -9.40 -23.02
CA LEU A 447 -14.38 -7.98 -22.75
C LEU A 447 -13.06 -7.41 -23.29
N ILE A 448 -11.98 -8.17 -23.18
CA ILE A 448 -10.65 -7.76 -23.68
C ILE A 448 -10.67 -7.34 -25.15
N PRO A 449 -11.36 -8.04 -26.10
CA PRO A 449 -11.45 -7.60 -27.49
C PRO A 449 -12.17 -6.27 -27.73
N ARG A 450 -12.79 -5.67 -26.70
CA ARG A 450 -13.41 -4.33 -26.79
C ARG A 450 -12.42 -3.20 -26.55
N LEU A 451 -11.21 -3.53 -26.09
CA LEU A 451 -10.14 -2.55 -25.87
C LEU A 451 -9.58 -2.04 -27.20
N PRO A 452 -9.05 -0.78 -27.23
CA PRO A 452 -8.75 -0.09 -28.48
C PRO A 452 -7.43 -0.53 -29.15
N TRP A 453 -7.12 -1.81 -29.16
CA TRP A 453 -5.96 -2.38 -29.86
C TRP A 453 -6.29 -3.73 -30.52
N SER A 454 -5.48 -4.11 -31.49
CA SER A 454 -5.66 -5.39 -32.18
C SER A 454 -5.10 -6.57 -31.36
N PRO A 455 -5.53 -7.82 -31.68
CA PRO A 455 -5.13 -9.01 -30.92
C PRO A 455 -3.62 -9.22 -30.84
N GLU A 456 -2.83 -8.70 -31.80
CA GLU A 456 -1.38 -8.82 -31.80
C GLU A 456 -0.72 -8.04 -30.65
N PHE A 457 -1.42 -7.04 -30.09
CA PHE A 457 -1.00 -6.27 -28.92
C PHE A 457 -1.59 -6.82 -27.62
N GLU A 458 -2.32 -7.96 -27.66
CA GLU A 458 -2.90 -8.60 -26.49
C GLU A 458 -2.15 -9.88 -26.13
N LYS A 459 -2.25 -10.29 -24.84
CA LYS A 459 -1.70 -11.55 -24.35
C LYS A 459 -2.38 -12.73 -25.05
N ASP A 460 -1.59 -13.74 -25.40
CA ASP A 460 -2.10 -14.96 -26.06
C ASP A 460 -3.05 -15.74 -25.14
N ASN A 461 -2.86 -15.65 -23.82
CA ASN A 461 -3.70 -16.28 -22.80
C ASN A 461 -3.94 -15.30 -21.64
N PHE A 462 -5.19 -15.15 -21.27
CA PHE A 462 -5.58 -14.42 -20.06
C PHE A 462 -5.43 -15.34 -18.85
N LEU A 463 -4.58 -14.94 -17.90
CA LEU A 463 -4.41 -15.65 -16.62
C LEU A 463 -5.45 -15.12 -15.65
N SER A 464 -6.47 -15.89 -15.37
CA SER A 464 -7.55 -15.53 -14.44
C SER A 464 -7.04 -15.52 -12.99
N PRO A 465 -6.89 -14.35 -12.33
CA PRO A 465 -6.53 -14.28 -10.92
C PRO A 465 -7.71 -14.66 -10.02
N ASP A 466 -7.44 -14.98 -8.76
CA ASP A 466 -8.46 -14.97 -7.71
C ASP A 466 -8.73 -13.51 -7.29
N PHE A 467 -9.99 -13.08 -7.32
CA PHE A 467 -10.39 -11.72 -6.96
C PHE A 467 -11.56 -11.75 -5.97
N THR A 468 -11.29 -11.31 -4.75
CA THR A 468 -12.23 -11.42 -3.62
C THR A 468 -12.51 -10.05 -3.03
N SER A 469 -13.78 -9.72 -2.82
CA SER A 469 -14.20 -8.56 -2.02
C SER A 469 -14.31 -8.95 -0.56
N LEU A 470 -13.69 -8.17 0.30
CA LEU A 470 -13.56 -8.42 1.73
C LEU A 470 -14.17 -7.28 2.55
N GLU A 471 -14.79 -7.63 3.66
CA GLU A 471 -15.21 -6.70 4.71
C GLU A 471 -14.31 -6.90 5.93
N VAL A 472 -13.49 -5.92 6.22
CA VAL A 472 -12.45 -5.99 7.25
C VAL A 472 -13.07 -5.92 8.64
N LEU A 473 -12.78 -6.92 9.48
CA LEU A 473 -13.02 -6.91 10.93
C LEU A 473 -11.84 -6.29 11.67
N THR A 474 -10.64 -6.75 11.31
CA THR A 474 -9.39 -6.38 11.95
C THR A 474 -8.35 -6.06 10.89
N PHE A 475 -7.68 -4.95 11.04
CA PHE A 475 -6.45 -4.65 10.33
C PHE A 475 -5.44 -4.04 11.32
N ALA A 476 -4.35 -4.71 11.55
CA ALA A 476 -3.24 -4.25 12.37
C ALA A 476 -2.04 -3.94 11.47
N GLY A 477 -1.70 -2.67 11.36
CA GLY A 477 -0.65 -2.14 10.51
C GLY A 477 -0.58 -0.62 10.68
N SER A 478 0.30 0.05 9.96
CA SER A 478 0.46 1.51 10.02
C SER A 478 -0.62 2.29 9.26
N GLY A 479 -1.56 1.62 8.65
CA GLY A 479 -2.69 2.18 7.90
C GLY A 479 -3.45 1.08 7.20
N ILE A 480 -4.67 1.35 6.77
CA ILE A 480 -5.49 0.37 6.05
C ILE A 480 -5.50 0.72 4.56
N PRO A 481 -5.01 -0.16 3.66
CA PRO A 481 -5.07 0.05 2.22
C PRO A 481 -6.48 -0.15 1.67
N ALA A 482 -6.70 0.25 0.44
CA ALA A 482 -7.97 0.03 -0.27
C ALA A 482 -8.08 -1.39 -0.85
N GLY A 483 -6.94 -1.97 -1.21
CA GLY A 483 -6.81 -3.32 -1.75
C GLY A 483 -5.41 -3.85 -1.53
N ILE A 484 -5.23 -5.16 -1.71
CA ILE A 484 -3.96 -5.86 -1.48
C ILE A 484 -3.76 -6.88 -2.59
N ASN A 485 -2.55 -6.95 -3.14
CA ASN A 485 -2.14 -7.92 -4.15
C ASN A 485 -0.89 -8.66 -3.69
N ILE A 486 -1.06 -9.80 -3.05
CA ILE A 486 0.00 -10.61 -2.45
C ILE A 486 -0.13 -12.11 -2.78
N PRO A 487 0.90 -12.94 -2.53
CA PRO A 487 2.19 -12.63 -1.90
C PRO A 487 3.17 -11.88 -2.81
N ASN A 488 4.15 -11.21 -2.21
CA ASN A 488 5.17 -10.43 -2.92
C ASN A 488 6.38 -11.27 -3.39
N TYR A 489 6.34 -12.59 -3.24
CA TYR A 489 7.41 -13.52 -3.64
C TYR A 489 7.29 -13.88 -5.13
N ASP A 490 8.23 -13.47 -5.96
CA ASP A 490 8.22 -13.69 -7.42
C ASP A 490 8.11 -15.15 -7.82
N ASP A 491 8.79 -16.06 -7.11
CA ASP A 491 8.73 -17.49 -7.42
C ASP A 491 7.34 -18.10 -7.19
N ILE A 492 6.59 -17.59 -6.23
CA ILE A 492 5.20 -17.98 -5.99
C ILE A 492 4.27 -17.30 -7.02
N ARG A 493 4.39 -15.97 -7.16
CA ARG A 493 3.51 -15.19 -8.06
C ARG A 493 3.53 -15.69 -9.50
N GLN A 494 4.71 -15.99 -10.01
CA GLN A 494 4.88 -16.38 -11.42
C GLN A 494 4.52 -17.84 -11.70
N ARG A 495 4.60 -18.73 -10.69
CA ARG A 495 4.44 -20.17 -10.89
C ARG A 495 3.19 -20.75 -10.26
N GLU A 496 2.77 -20.23 -9.11
CA GLU A 496 1.68 -20.79 -8.31
C GLU A 496 0.48 -19.85 -8.24
N GLY A 497 0.68 -18.52 -8.32
CA GLY A 497 -0.36 -17.51 -8.36
C GLY A 497 -0.30 -16.49 -7.24
N PHE A 498 -1.35 -15.70 -7.12
CA PHE A 498 -1.52 -14.62 -6.16
C PHE A 498 -3.01 -14.36 -5.94
N LYS A 499 -3.35 -13.61 -4.90
CA LYS A 499 -4.70 -13.13 -4.67
C LYS A 499 -4.75 -11.61 -4.81
N ASN A 500 -5.86 -11.14 -5.40
CA ASN A 500 -6.31 -9.75 -5.32
C ASN A 500 -7.45 -9.68 -4.32
N VAL A 501 -7.35 -8.79 -3.37
CA VAL A 501 -8.42 -8.52 -2.42
C VAL A 501 -8.77 -7.04 -2.40
N SER A 502 -10.07 -6.73 -2.50
CA SER A 502 -10.60 -5.39 -2.36
C SER A 502 -11.23 -5.25 -0.99
N LEU A 503 -10.93 -4.18 -0.25
CA LEU A 503 -11.42 -3.98 1.12
C LEU A 503 -12.67 -3.10 1.09
N GLY A 504 -13.84 -3.72 0.93
CA GLY A 504 -15.12 -3.07 0.62
C GLY A 504 -15.55 -2.04 1.67
N ASN A 505 -15.52 -2.38 2.96
CA ASN A 505 -15.90 -1.46 4.02
C ASN A 505 -14.89 -0.33 4.27
N VAL A 506 -13.64 -0.51 3.89
CA VAL A 506 -12.62 0.57 3.90
C VAL A 506 -12.93 1.59 2.81
N LEU A 507 -13.25 1.10 1.61
CA LEU A 507 -13.58 1.94 0.46
C LEU A 507 -14.88 2.72 0.70
N SER A 508 -15.90 2.08 1.25
CA SER A 508 -17.22 2.68 1.49
C SER A 508 -17.32 3.49 2.78
N ALA A 509 -16.33 3.44 3.69
CA ALA A 509 -16.35 4.21 4.93
C ALA A 509 -16.41 5.73 4.68
N LYS A 510 -17.36 6.41 5.28
CA LYS A 510 -17.60 7.87 5.12
C LYS A 510 -17.82 8.51 6.48
N PRO A 511 -17.25 9.70 6.72
CA PRO A 511 -17.67 10.52 7.83
C PRO A 511 -19.06 11.11 7.55
N PRO A 512 -19.89 11.32 8.58
CA PRO A 512 -21.12 12.08 8.42
C PRO A 512 -20.79 13.48 7.86
N ASN A 513 -21.56 13.93 6.87
CA ASN A 513 -21.42 15.27 6.25
C ASN A 513 -20.01 15.53 5.66
N GLU A 514 -19.38 14.53 5.05
CA GLU A 514 -18.10 14.70 4.37
C GLU A 514 -18.18 15.83 3.33
N PRO A 515 -17.33 16.87 3.43
CA PRO A 515 -17.26 17.89 2.40
C PRO A 515 -16.75 17.29 1.09
N ILE A 516 -17.45 17.54 -0.01
CA ILE A 516 -17.09 17.03 -1.34
C ILE A 516 -16.79 18.23 -2.25
N PRO A 517 -15.55 18.77 -2.22
CA PRO A 517 -15.20 19.92 -3.05
C PRO A 517 -15.21 19.57 -4.53
N PHE A 518 -15.36 20.60 -5.37
CA PHE A 518 -15.31 20.57 -6.83
C PHE A 518 -16.50 19.92 -7.54
N ILE A 519 -17.50 19.44 -6.82
CA ILE A 519 -18.75 18.91 -7.37
C ILE A 519 -19.81 20.00 -7.28
N LYS A 520 -20.60 20.17 -8.33
CA LYS A 520 -21.74 21.11 -8.35
C LYS A 520 -22.85 20.63 -7.44
N ASP A 521 -23.56 21.54 -6.81
CA ASP A 521 -24.72 21.23 -5.98
C ASP A 521 -25.79 20.43 -6.74
N SER A 522 -25.99 20.72 -8.04
CA SER A 522 -26.90 19.99 -8.92
C SER A 522 -26.56 18.50 -9.09
N ASP A 523 -25.29 18.14 -8.95
CA ASP A 523 -24.78 16.78 -9.16
C ASP A 523 -24.55 16.02 -7.85
N MET A 524 -24.61 16.75 -6.73
CA MET A 524 -24.23 16.25 -5.40
C MET A 524 -25.03 15.01 -4.99
N GLU A 525 -26.35 15.01 -5.22
CA GLU A 525 -27.22 13.89 -4.83
C GLU A 525 -26.82 12.60 -5.56
N VAL A 526 -26.72 12.65 -6.90
CA VAL A 526 -26.33 11.48 -7.71
C VAL A 526 -24.92 11.05 -7.37
N TYR A 527 -24.01 12.01 -7.21
CA TYR A 527 -22.63 11.74 -6.86
C TYR A 527 -22.50 11.01 -5.52
N GLN A 528 -23.13 11.50 -4.46
CA GLN A 528 -23.09 10.88 -3.13
C GLN A 528 -23.70 9.49 -3.10
N ARG A 529 -24.78 9.28 -3.87
CA ARG A 529 -25.46 7.98 -3.96
C ARG A 529 -24.65 6.93 -4.69
N CYS A 530 -23.96 7.29 -5.79
CA CYS A 530 -23.39 6.34 -6.72
C CYS A 530 -21.85 6.31 -6.76
N ARG A 531 -21.15 7.22 -6.05
CA ARG A 531 -19.68 7.31 -6.15
C ARG A 531 -18.94 6.04 -5.71
N ASP A 532 -19.46 5.35 -4.70
CA ASP A 532 -18.82 4.16 -4.15
C ASP A 532 -19.04 2.95 -5.07
N ASP A 533 -20.27 2.82 -5.58
CA ASP A 533 -20.62 1.81 -6.59
C ASP A 533 -19.80 2.00 -7.87
N ALA A 534 -19.67 3.25 -8.32
CA ALA A 534 -18.84 3.60 -9.47
C ALA A 534 -17.35 3.27 -9.23
N PHE A 535 -16.87 3.51 -8.03
CA PHE A 535 -15.48 3.21 -7.66
C PHE A 535 -15.24 1.70 -7.60
N GLU A 536 -16.20 0.91 -7.09
CA GLU A 536 -16.12 -0.56 -7.09
C GLU A 536 -16.01 -1.13 -8.51
N VAL A 537 -16.84 -0.65 -9.44
CA VAL A 537 -16.75 -1.03 -10.86
C VAL A 537 -15.39 -0.67 -11.44
N GLN A 538 -14.91 0.56 -11.17
CA GLN A 538 -13.61 1.03 -11.67
C GLN A 538 -12.44 0.22 -11.12
N VAL A 539 -12.43 -0.08 -9.82
CA VAL A 539 -11.39 -0.91 -9.20
C VAL A 539 -11.41 -2.32 -9.80
N GLY A 540 -12.58 -2.94 -9.94
CA GLY A 540 -12.69 -4.26 -10.56
C GLY A 540 -12.10 -4.32 -11.97
N LEU A 541 -12.41 -3.34 -12.80
CA LEU A 541 -11.91 -3.23 -14.16
C LEU A 541 -10.42 -2.87 -14.22
N HIS A 542 -9.97 -1.99 -13.34
CA HIS A 542 -8.58 -1.55 -13.21
C HIS A 542 -7.66 -2.73 -12.87
N GLU A 543 -7.99 -3.47 -11.80
CA GLU A 543 -7.16 -4.58 -11.33
C GLU A 543 -7.20 -5.77 -12.30
N LEU A 544 -8.40 -6.17 -12.73
CA LEU A 544 -8.55 -7.36 -13.54
C LEU A 544 -8.10 -7.15 -14.98
N LEU A 545 -8.63 -6.16 -15.65
CA LEU A 545 -8.43 -5.93 -17.08
C LEU A 545 -7.38 -4.85 -17.32
N GLY A 546 -7.26 -3.85 -16.46
CA GLY A 546 -6.22 -2.84 -16.54
C GLY A 546 -4.84 -3.48 -16.47
N HIS A 547 -4.48 -4.08 -15.38
CA HIS A 547 -3.18 -4.76 -15.21
C HIS A 547 -3.13 -6.14 -15.86
N GLY A 548 -4.30 -6.79 -16.04
CA GLY A 548 -4.38 -8.14 -16.56
C GLY A 548 -4.17 -8.27 -18.07
N CYS A 549 -4.40 -7.22 -18.87
CA CYS A 549 -4.36 -7.25 -20.33
C CYS A 549 -3.11 -6.59 -20.92
N GLY A 550 -2.95 -6.79 -22.25
CA GLY A 550 -1.89 -6.16 -23.03
C GLY A 550 -0.59 -6.98 -23.07
N LYS A 551 0.01 -7.03 -24.25
CA LYS A 551 1.24 -7.78 -24.57
C LYS A 551 2.40 -6.81 -24.73
N LEU A 552 3.55 -7.14 -24.17
CA LEU A 552 4.82 -6.51 -24.53
C LEU A 552 5.39 -7.28 -25.74
N LEU A 553 5.65 -6.59 -26.83
CA LEU A 553 6.33 -7.20 -27.98
C LEU A 553 7.81 -7.37 -27.64
N GLN A 554 8.29 -8.60 -27.64
CA GLN A 554 9.59 -8.93 -27.08
C GLN A 554 10.36 -9.93 -27.94
N GLU A 555 11.65 -9.69 -28.10
CA GLU A 555 12.64 -10.69 -28.43
C GLU A 555 13.01 -11.45 -27.15
N THR A 556 12.48 -12.67 -26.98
CA THR A 556 12.61 -13.47 -25.75
C THR A 556 13.99 -14.10 -25.61
N ALA A 557 14.61 -14.46 -26.73
CA ALA A 557 16.00 -14.88 -26.86
C ALA A 557 16.54 -14.39 -28.21
N PRO A 558 17.84 -14.36 -28.42
CA PRO A 558 18.40 -13.88 -29.69
C PRO A 558 17.77 -14.58 -30.91
N GLY A 559 16.97 -13.82 -31.69
CA GLY A 559 16.25 -14.29 -32.88
C GLY A 559 14.91 -14.99 -32.57
N GLU A 560 14.48 -15.09 -31.34
CA GLU A 560 13.19 -15.64 -30.91
C GLU A 560 12.27 -14.51 -30.45
N TYR A 561 11.04 -14.45 -30.98
CA TYR A 561 10.09 -13.38 -30.73
C TYR A 561 8.77 -13.94 -30.25
N ASN A 562 8.08 -13.20 -29.36
CA ASN A 562 6.70 -13.53 -28.95
C ASN A 562 5.65 -12.99 -29.93
N PHE A 563 6.04 -12.56 -31.11
CA PHE A 563 5.18 -12.09 -32.21
C PHE A 563 5.74 -12.53 -33.54
N ASP A 564 4.95 -12.49 -34.63
CA ASP A 564 5.41 -12.87 -35.98
C ASP A 564 6.36 -11.82 -36.55
N MET A 565 7.66 -12.09 -36.51
CA MET A 565 8.69 -11.20 -37.04
C MET A 565 8.73 -11.15 -38.57
N LYS A 566 8.12 -12.14 -39.27
CA LYS A 566 8.01 -12.14 -40.75
C LYS A 566 6.90 -11.21 -41.20
N ASN A 567 5.83 -11.10 -40.42
CA ASN A 567 4.71 -10.19 -40.59
C ASN A 567 4.51 -9.41 -39.29
N PRO A 568 5.35 -8.41 -38.98
CA PRO A 568 5.27 -7.69 -37.72
C PRO A 568 3.92 -7.01 -37.56
N PRO A 569 3.39 -6.92 -36.34
CA PRO A 569 2.17 -6.19 -36.05
C PRO A 569 2.18 -4.78 -36.62
N VAL A 570 1.05 -4.34 -37.17
CA VAL A 570 0.92 -2.96 -37.66
C VAL A 570 0.66 -2.03 -36.44
N ASN A 571 1.55 -1.06 -36.24
CA ASN A 571 1.39 -0.04 -35.23
C ASN A 571 0.18 0.85 -35.59
N PRO A 572 -0.90 0.86 -34.80
CA PRO A 572 -2.12 1.61 -35.12
C PRO A 572 -1.93 3.14 -35.05
N LEU A 573 -0.89 3.63 -34.38
CA LEU A 573 -0.57 5.07 -34.32
C LEU A 573 0.09 5.58 -35.62
N THR A 574 0.79 4.72 -36.33
CA THR A 574 1.56 5.10 -37.53
C THR A 574 1.05 4.46 -38.80
N GLY A 575 0.25 3.40 -38.73
CA GLY A 575 -0.17 2.58 -39.87
C GLY A 575 0.95 1.78 -40.51
N LYS A 576 2.11 1.66 -39.85
CA LYS A 576 3.30 0.95 -40.37
C LYS A 576 3.63 -0.24 -39.48
N PRO A 577 4.35 -1.26 -39.97
CA PRO A 577 4.84 -2.34 -39.14
C PRO A 577 5.67 -1.81 -37.97
N VAL A 578 5.60 -2.49 -36.80
CA VAL A 578 6.41 -2.14 -35.61
C VAL A 578 7.90 -2.30 -35.91
N THR A 579 8.71 -1.39 -35.36
CA THR A 579 10.17 -1.37 -35.57
C THR A 579 10.92 -1.38 -34.24
N LYS A 580 10.20 -1.27 -33.10
CA LYS A 580 10.75 -1.28 -31.76
C LYS A 580 10.07 -2.37 -30.93
N TRP A 581 10.81 -3.06 -30.07
CA TRP A 581 10.34 -4.09 -29.14
C TRP A 581 11.36 -4.27 -28.01
N TYR A 582 10.96 -4.93 -26.94
CA TYR A 582 11.83 -5.25 -25.81
C TYR A 582 12.91 -6.24 -26.25
N LYS A 583 14.16 -5.97 -25.88
CA LYS A 583 15.30 -6.86 -26.16
C LYS A 583 15.44 -7.92 -25.06
N PRO A 584 16.14 -9.04 -25.32
CA PRO A 584 16.41 -10.04 -24.29
C PRO A 584 16.94 -9.41 -23.00
N GLY A 585 16.29 -9.73 -21.87
CA GLY A 585 16.62 -9.18 -20.56
C GLY A 585 16.03 -7.78 -20.24
N GLN A 586 15.40 -7.12 -21.21
CA GLN A 586 14.67 -5.89 -20.91
C GLN A 586 13.27 -6.18 -20.34
N THR A 587 12.89 -5.38 -19.37
CA THR A 587 11.55 -5.38 -18.77
C THR A 587 10.88 -4.02 -18.95
N TRP A 588 9.58 -3.94 -18.68
CA TRP A 588 8.85 -2.67 -18.64
C TRP A 588 9.57 -1.64 -17.76
N GLY A 589 9.91 -2.02 -16.51
CA GLY A 589 10.59 -1.14 -15.56
C GLY A 589 12.00 -0.74 -16.03
N SER A 590 12.77 -1.65 -16.67
CA SER A 590 14.12 -1.31 -17.12
C SER A 590 14.14 -0.35 -18.31
N VAL A 591 13.08 -0.33 -19.15
CA VAL A 591 12.97 0.58 -20.31
C VAL A 591 12.36 1.92 -19.92
N PHE A 592 11.28 1.94 -19.13
CA PHE A 592 10.58 3.18 -18.77
C PHE A 592 11.05 3.80 -17.45
N GLY A 593 11.86 3.10 -16.66
CA GLY A 593 12.50 3.63 -15.46
C GLY A 593 11.49 4.22 -14.47
N SER A 594 11.78 5.40 -13.94
CA SER A 594 10.92 6.08 -12.96
C SER A 594 9.51 6.44 -13.47
N LEU A 595 9.29 6.41 -14.79
CA LEU A 595 8.00 6.69 -15.38
C LEU A 595 7.07 5.46 -15.41
N ALA A 596 7.65 4.26 -15.31
CA ALA A 596 6.95 3.00 -15.50
C ALA A 596 5.71 2.85 -14.60
N GLY A 597 5.82 3.13 -13.31
CA GLY A 597 4.72 2.98 -12.37
C GLY A 597 3.53 3.87 -12.72
N SER A 598 3.74 5.18 -12.83
CA SER A 598 2.67 6.13 -13.11
C SER A 598 2.01 5.92 -14.48
N TYR A 599 2.81 5.53 -15.47
CA TYR A 599 2.34 5.25 -16.82
C TYR A 599 1.44 4.01 -16.86
N GLU A 600 1.81 2.95 -16.12
CA GLU A 600 1.01 1.74 -16.01
C GLU A 600 -0.30 1.98 -15.28
N GLU A 601 -0.28 2.72 -14.17
CA GLU A 601 -1.49 3.13 -13.47
C GLU A 601 -2.43 3.93 -14.36
N CYS A 602 -1.89 4.83 -15.17
CA CYS A 602 -2.68 5.58 -16.14
C CYS A 602 -3.34 4.69 -17.18
N ARG A 603 -2.62 3.68 -17.67
CA ARG A 603 -3.16 2.70 -18.62
C ARG A 603 -4.30 1.89 -18.00
N ALA A 604 -4.13 1.42 -16.76
CA ALA A 604 -5.12 0.63 -16.05
C ALA A 604 -6.38 1.46 -15.71
N GLU A 605 -6.22 2.70 -15.23
CA GLU A 605 -7.35 3.64 -15.04
C GLU A 605 -8.10 3.91 -16.35
N CYS A 606 -7.40 4.10 -17.48
CA CYS A 606 -8.04 4.31 -18.78
C CYS A 606 -8.81 3.07 -19.26
N VAL A 607 -8.33 1.85 -19.00
CA VAL A 607 -9.07 0.60 -19.28
C VAL A 607 -10.38 0.60 -18.48
N ALA A 608 -10.31 0.91 -17.19
CA ALA A 608 -11.49 0.97 -16.34
C ALA A 608 -12.50 2.02 -16.85
N MET A 609 -12.04 3.21 -17.20
CA MET A 609 -12.90 4.29 -17.71
C MET A 609 -13.54 3.93 -19.07
N ALA A 610 -12.81 3.27 -19.96
CA ALA A 610 -13.34 2.88 -21.27
C ALA A 610 -14.40 1.77 -21.14
N LEU A 611 -14.10 0.72 -20.36
CA LEU A 611 -14.99 -0.43 -20.20
C LEU A 611 -16.20 -0.15 -19.31
N SER A 612 -16.12 0.78 -18.34
CA SER A 612 -17.28 1.19 -17.55
C SER A 612 -18.41 1.83 -18.39
N CYS A 613 -18.13 2.23 -19.62
CA CYS A 613 -19.11 2.68 -20.59
C CYS A 613 -19.98 1.56 -21.19
N ASP A 614 -19.62 0.29 -20.95
CA ASP A 614 -20.38 -0.87 -21.44
C ASP A 614 -21.43 -1.28 -20.39
N PHE A 615 -22.69 -1.07 -20.71
CA PHE A 615 -23.81 -1.26 -19.77
C PHE A 615 -24.02 -2.75 -19.37
N ASP A 616 -23.59 -3.70 -20.16
CA ASP A 616 -23.57 -5.11 -19.82
C ASP A 616 -22.53 -5.43 -18.71
N ILE A 617 -21.47 -4.65 -18.61
CA ILE A 617 -20.53 -4.70 -17.48
C ILE A 617 -21.16 -4.13 -16.22
N LEU A 618 -21.82 -2.97 -16.31
CA LEU A 618 -22.52 -2.38 -15.17
C LEU A 618 -23.60 -3.33 -14.61
N LYS A 619 -24.26 -4.10 -15.50
CA LYS A 619 -25.22 -5.15 -15.11
C LYS A 619 -24.57 -6.28 -14.28
N ILE A 620 -23.30 -6.64 -14.52
CA ILE A 620 -22.57 -7.64 -13.71
C ILE A 620 -22.53 -7.21 -12.25
N PHE A 621 -22.37 -5.91 -12.02
CA PHE A 621 -22.36 -5.30 -10.68
C PHE A 621 -23.77 -5.00 -10.13
N GLY A 622 -24.84 -5.40 -10.83
CA GLY A 622 -26.22 -5.22 -10.39
C GLY A 622 -26.87 -3.90 -10.85
N PHE A 623 -26.22 -3.12 -11.71
CA PHE A 623 -26.76 -1.84 -12.16
C PHE A 623 -27.41 -1.96 -13.54
N GLY A 624 -28.71 -1.68 -13.61
CA GLY A 624 -29.48 -1.67 -14.84
C GLY A 624 -29.74 -3.04 -15.47
N SER A 625 -30.29 -3.05 -16.69
CA SER A 625 -30.64 -4.25 -17.47
C SER A 625 -29.53 -4.75 -18.40
N GLY A 626 -28.52 -3.93 -18.64
CA GLY A 626 -27.50 -4.12 -19.67
C GLY A 626 -27.79 -3.34 -20.94
N GLU A 627 -28.96 -2.69 -21.05
CA GLU A 627 -29.29 -1.76 -22.13
C GLU A 627 -28.73 -0.36 -21.82
N THR A 628 -28.34 0.37 -22.87
CA THR A 628 -27.77 1.71 -22.75
C THR A 628 -28.87 2.70 -22.35
N ASP A 629 -28.84 3.10 -21.08
CA ASP A 629 -29.71 4.15 -20.53
C ASP A 629 -28.88 5.09 -19.64
N LEU A 630 -28.49 6.23 -20.23
CA LEU A 630 -27.72 7.25 -19.48
C LEU A 630 -28.50 7.89 -18.33
N ASN A 631 -29.84 7.82 -18.31
CA ASN A 631 -30.65 8.42 -17.27
C ASN A 631 -31.17 7.43 -16.23
N GLY A 632 -30.85 6.15 -16.41
CA GLY A 632 -31.18 5.10 -15.46
C GLY A 632 -30.08 4.85 -14.42
N PRO A 633 -30.30 3.87 -13.52
CA PRO A 633 -29.33 3.57 -12.44
C PRO A 633 -27.90 3.28 -12.91
N ALA A 634 -27.73 2.55 -14.01
CA ALA A 634 -26.41 2.29 -14.60
C ALA A 634 -25.76 3.58 -15.13
N GLY A 635 -26.56 4.46 -15.75
CA GLY A 635 -26.12 5.78 -16.19
C GLY A 635 -25.71 6.69 -15.01
N ASP A 636 -26.37 6.58 -13.85
CA ASP A 636 -26.00 7.32 -12.63
C ASP A 636 -24.62 6.86 -12.13
N VAL A 637 -24.37 5.55 -12.09
CA VAL A 637 -23.07 4.98 -11.71
C VAL A 637 -21.98 5.39 -12.69
N LEU A 638 -22.23 5.30 -13.99
CA LEU A 638 -21.28 5.74 -15.02
C LEU A 638 -20.95 7.24 -14.88
N TYR A 639 -21.97 8.07 -14.70
CA TYR A 639 -21.80 9.52 -14.50
C TYR A 639 -20.97 9.85 -13.25
N ALA A 640 -21.32 9.23 -12.11
CA ALA A 640 -20.57 9.38 -10.87
C ALA A 640 -19.10 8.95 -11.01
N GLY A 641 -18.82 7.90 -11.78
CA GLY A 641 -17.48 7.42 -12.06
C GLY A 641 -16.64 8.43 -12.85
N TYR A 642 -17.18 8.96 -13.94
CA TYR A 642 -16.50 9.99 -14.74
C TYR A 642 -16.29 11.28 -13.95
N LEU A 643 -17.26 11.68 -13.14
CA LEU A 643 -17.17 12.86 -12.27
C LEU A 643 -16.16 12.65 -11.15
N SER A 644 -16.08 11.44 -10.57
CA SER A 644 -15.07 11.05 -9.59
C SER A 644 -13.65 11.11 -10.16
N MET A 645 -13.46 10.63 -11.38
CA MET A 645 -12.16 10.68 -12.06
C MET A 645 -11.75 12.13 -12.33
N ALA A 646 -12.65 12.97 -12.82
CA ALA A 646 -12.36 14.38 -13.06
C ALA A 646 -12.01 15.12 -11.75
N ARG A 647 -12.77 14.87 -10.66
CA ARG A 647 -12.49 15.40 -9.33
C ARG A 647 -11.15 14.95 -8.79
N ALA A 648 -10.84 13.66 -8.91
CA ALA A 648 -9.57 13.09 -8.49
C ALA A 648 -8.40 13.71 -9.25
N GLY A 649 -8.58 14.02 -10.54
CA GLY A 649 -7.60 14.72 -11.36
C GLY A 649 -7.28 16.14 -10.88
N ILE A 650 -8.27 16.89 -10.34
CA ILE A 650 -8.02 18.19 -9.67
C ILE A 650 -7.29 17.96 -8.35
N ALA A 651 -7.82 17.09 -7.51
CA ALA A 651 -7.26 16.80 -6.18
C ALA A 651 -5.83 16.25 -6.25
N ALA A 652 -5.45 15.65 -7.37
CA ALA A 652 -4.11 15.14 -7.64
C ALA A 652 -2.99 16.18 -7.44
N LEU A 653 -3.29 17.47 -7.66
CA LEU A 653 -2.31 18.56 -7.49
C LEU A 653 -1.78 18.70 -6.05
N GLU A 654 -2.44 18.10 -5.05
CA GLU A 654 -1.87 17.95 -3.71
C GLU A 654 -0.50 17.26 -3.73
N PHE A 655 -0.35 16.27 -4.61
CA PHE A 655 0.83 15.41 -4.69
C PHE A 655 1.89 15.88 -5.71
N TRP A 656 1.70 17.05 -6.28
CA TRP A 656 2.71 17.69 -7.12
C TRP A 656 3.56 18.67 -6.30
N ASP A 657 4.88 18.48 -6.34
CA ASP A 657 5.82 19.36 -5.61
C ASP A 657 6.27 20.54 -6.50
N PRO A 658 5.94 21.79 -6.13
CA PRO A 658 6.30 22.97 -6.91
C PRO A 658 7.81 23.28 -6.92
N LYS A 659 8.58 22.83 -5.92
CA LYS A 659 10.03 23.06 -5.84
C LYS A 659 10.80 22.17 -6.80
N SER A 660 10.55 20.87 -6.74
CA SER A 660 11.18 19.89 -7.62
C SER A 660 10.49 19.78 -8.98
N ARG A 661 9.25 20.31 -9.12
CA ARG A 661 8.35 20.18 -10.28
C ARG A 661 8.10 18.72 -10.63
N LYS A 662 7.95 17.86 -9.61
CA LYS A 662 7.75 16.41 -9.74
C LYS A 662 6.45 15.95 -9.09
N TRP A 663 5.90 14.89 -9.64
CA TRP A 663 4.80 14.14 -9.04
C TRP A 663 5.33 13.19 -7.95
N GLY A 664 4.68 13.19 -6.80
CA GLY A 664 5.03 12.33 -5.66
C GLY A 664 4.16 11.07 -5.53
N GLN A 665 3.17 10.87 -6.43
CA GLN A 665 2.28 9.71 -6.36
C GLN A 665 1.78 9.31 -7.76
N ALA A 666 1.94 8.02 -8.10
CA ALA A 666 1.70 7.45 -9.42
C ALA A 666 0.25 7.61 -9.92
N HIS A 667 -0.74 7.15 -9.14
CA HIS A 667 -2.15 7.26 -9.50
C HIS A 667 -2.61 8.72 -9.65
N MET A 668 -2.08 9.64 -8.85
CA MET A 668 -2.47 11.04 -8.90
C MET A 668 -1.96 11.71 -10.16
N GLN A 669 -0.72 11.41 -10.58
CA GLN A 669 -0.21 11.84 -11.89
C GLN A 669 -1.08 11.29 -13.01
N ALA A 670 -1.47 10.02 -12.94
CA ALA A 670 -2.36 9.36 -13.90
C ALA A 670 -3.73 10.05 -14.00
N ARG A 671 -4.39 10.26 -12.86
CA ARG A 671 -5.73 10.90 -12.79
C ARG A 671 -5.72 12.34 -13.27
N PHE A 672 -4.65 13.08 -13.00
CA PHE A 672 -4.46 14.42 -13.58
C PHE A 672 -4.40 14.36 -15.11
N SER A 673 -3.69 13.42 -15.70
CA SER A 673 -3.61 13.25 -17.16
C SER A 673 -4.97 12.89 -17.77
N ILE A 674 -5.79 12.08 -17.08
CA ILE A 674 -7.13 11.72 -17.53
C ILE A 674 -8.06 12.94 -17.46
N LEU A 675 -8.01 13.75 -16.41
CA LEU A 675 -8.71 15.04 -16.37
C LEU A 675 -8.30 15.94 -17.54
N ARG A 676 -7.00 16.05 -17.83
CA ARG A 676 -6.52 16.82 -18.99
C ARG A 676 -7.04 16.27 -20.32
N THR A 677 -7.22 14.94 -20.40
CA THR A 677 -7.85 14.29 -21.56
C THR A 677 -9.32 14.65 -21.68
N PHE A 678 -10.08 14.68 -20.57
CA PHE A 678 -11.47 15.10 -20.54
C PHE A 678 -11.64 16.56 -21.00
N LEU A 679 -10.81 17.46 -20.48
CA LEU A 679 -10.83 18.88 -20.86
C LEU A 679 -10.48 19.10 -22.35
N LYS A 680 -9.56 18.29 -22.89
CA LYS A 680 -9.20 18.32 -24.32
C LYS A 680 -10.29 17.76 -25.24
N ALA A 681 -11.19 16.91 -24.70
CA ALA A 681 -12.32 16.37 -25.49
C ALA A 681 -13.37 17.43 -25.83
N GLY A 682 -13.28 18.61 -25.22
CA GLY A 682 -14.09 19.78 -25.56
C GLY A 682 -14.93 20.29 -24.40
N LYS A 683 -15.19 21.59 -24.44
CA LYS A 683 -15.97 22.24 -23.39
C LYS A 683 -17.41 21.72 -23.31
N GLU A 684 -17.98 21.22 -24.40
CA GLU A 684 -19.29 20.59 -24.41
C GLU A 684 -19.35 19.29 -23.59
N PHE A 685 -18.19 18.69 -23.25
CA PHE A 685 -18.10 17.50 -22.42
C PHE A 685 -17.61 17.80 -21.00
N CYS A 686 -16.45 18.46 -20.86
CA CYS A 686 -15.87 18.73 -19.55
C CYS A 686 -15.20 20.11 -19.49
N GLU A 687 -15.51 20.89 -18.43
CA GLU A 687 -14.94 22.23 -18.21
C GLU A 687 -14.76 22.48 -16.71
N LEU A 688 -13.75 23.27 -16.34
CA LEU A 688 -13.59 23.84 -15.00
C LEU A 688 -14.31 25.17 -14.95
N GLU A 689 -15.31 25.29 -14.07
CA GLU A 689 -16.11 26.50 -13.90
C GLU A 689 -15.80 27.20 -12.59
N TYR A 690 -15.64 28.51 -12.65
CA TYR A 690 -15.42 29.39 -11.51
C TYR A 690 -15.84 30.81 -11.87
N SER A 691 -16.24 31.61 -10.87
CA SER A 691 -16.60 33.00 -11.05
C SER A 691 -15.73 33.93 -10.18
N GLN A 692 -15.03 33.38 -9.16
CA GLN A 692 -14.19 34.14 -8.27
C GLN A 692 -12.73 34.12 -8.73
N ASP A 693 -12.02 35.24 -8.58
CA ASP A 693 -10.62 35.38 -8.98
C ASP A 693 -9.67 34.46 -8.19
N ASP A 694 -10.05 34.10 -6.94
CA ASP A 694 -9.33 33.18 -6.06
C ASP A 694 -9.71 31.71 -6.28
N LEU A 695 -10.62 31.43 -7.23
CA LEU A 695 -11.16 30.10 -7.55
C LEU A 695 -11.81 29.41 -6.35
N SER A 696 -12.27 30.14 -5.32
CA SER A 696 -12.90 29.55 -4.13
C SER A 696 -14.18 28.77 -4.45
N ASP A 697 -14.85 29.11 -5.56
CA ASP A 697 -16.05 28.48 -6.10
C ASP A 697 -15.77 27.48 -7.25
N LEU A 698 -14.51 27.07 -7.42
CA LEU A 698 -14.13 26.12 -8.48
C LEU A 698 -14.95 24.84 -8.41
N THR A 699 -15.61 24.51 -9.52
CA THR A 699 -16.35 23.26 -9.74
C THR A 699 -16.06 22.65 -11.11
N ILE A 700 -16.45 21.38 -11.27
CA ILE A 700 -16.38 20.64 -12.52
C ILE A 700 -17.76 20.64 -13.15
N ARG A 701 -17.84 21.04 -14.42
CA ARG A 701 -18.97 20.73 -15.27
C ARG A 701 -18.63 19.56 -16.16
N LEU A 702 -19.40 18.48 -16.06
CA LEU A 702 -19.29 17.29 -16.90
C LEU A 702 -20.68 16.99 -17.48
N GLU A 703 -20.77 16.98 -18.79
CA GLU A 703 -22.05 16.77 -19.49
C GLU A 703 -22.30 15.28 -19.68
N ARG A 704 -23.26 14.75 -18.91
CA ARG A 704 -23.61 13.33 -18.87
C ARG A 704 -23.93 12.73 -20.24
N SER A 705 -24.69 13.47 -21.05
CA SER A 705 -25.10 13.06 -22.39
C SER A 705 -23.92 12.92 -23.38
N LYS A 706 -22.76 13.47 -23.02
CA LYS A 706 -21.55 13.48 -23.85
C LYS A 706 -20.51 12.42 -23.45
N ILE A 707 -20.74 11.65 -22.38
CA ILE A 707 -19.81 10.63 -21.93
C ILE A 707 -19.50 9.63 -23.06
N LEU A 708 -20.55 9.05 -23.67
CA LEU A 708 -20.37 8.04 -24.72
C LEU A 708 -19.85 8.60 -26.04
N SER A 709 -20.17 9.85 -26.38
CA SER A 709 -19.81 10.44 -27.67
C SER A 709 -18.51 11.25 -27.67
N HIS A 710 -18.06 11.74 -26.53
CA HIS A 710 -16.84 12.57 -26.38
C HIS A 710 -15.88 11.98 -25.34
N GLY A 711 -16.37 11.63 -24.14
CA GLY A 711 -15.56 11.10 -23.05
C GLY A 711 -14.89 9.77 -23.39
N ARG A 712 -15.70 8.76 -23.74
CA ARG A 712 -15.20 7.43 -24.12
C ARG A 712 -14.20 7.45 -25.27
N PRO A 713 -14.48 8.08 -26.43
CA PRO A 713 -13.53 8.11 -27.52
C PRO A 713 -12.21 8.82 -27.17
N ALA A 714 -12.25 9.86 -26.33
CA ALA A 714 -11.04 10.54 -25.88
C ALA A 714 -10.17 9.64 -25.00
N VAL A 715 -10.80 8.91 -24.08
CA VAL A 715 -10.11 7.93 -23.21
C VAL A 715 -9.57 6.77 -24.03
N GLU A 716 -10.35 6.18 -24.94
CA GLU A 716 -9.93 5.07 -25.80
C GLU A 716 -8.74 5.46 -26.68
N LYS A 717 -8.75 6.66 -27.24
CA LYS A 717 -7.61 7.16 -28.02
C LYS A 717 -6.37 7.29 -27.15
N TYR A 718 -6.49 7.88 -25.98
CA TYR A 718 -5.37 8.04 -25.04
C TYR A 718 -4.86 6.68 -24.55
N LEU A 719 -5.75 5.76 -24.24
CA LEU A 719 -5.44 4.39 -23.88
C LEU A 719 -4.68 3.64 -24.98
N GLN A 720 -5.09 3.80 -26.25
CA GLN A 720 -4.39 3.21 -27.38
C GLN A 720 -2.95 3.75 -27.50
N GLU A 721 -2.76 5.07 -27.37
CA GLU A 721 -1.44 5.70 -27.36
C GLU A 721 -0.57 5.13 -26.23
N LEU A 722 -1.09 5.10 -24.99
CA LEU A 722 -0.40 4.52 -23.84
C LEU A 722 -0.01 3.06 -24.07
N HIS A 723 -0.94 2.25 -24.53
CA HIS A 723 -0.70 0.81 -24.68
C HIS A 723 0.29 0.50 -25.81
N VAL A 724 0.14 1.11 -26.98
CA VAL A 724 1.00 0.82 -28.14
C VAL A 724 2.45 1.25 -27.86
N LEU A 725 2.67 2.43 -27.28
CA LEU A 725 4.01 2.92 -26.94
C LEU A 725 4.68 2.04 -25.86
N LYS A 726 3.90 1.56 -24.90
CA LYS A 726 4.35 0.57 -23.92
C LYS A 726 4.71 -0.75 -24.60
N ALA A 727 3.80 -1.31 -25.39
CA ALA A 727 3.95 -2.63 -26.02
C ALA A 727 5.17 -2.71 -26.94
N THR A 728 5.49 -1.61 -27.61
CA THR A 728 6.61 -1.53 -28.56
C THR A 728 7.94 -1.07 -27.94
N ALA A 729 8.05 -0.92 -26.63
CA ALA A 729 9.24 -0.38 -25.96
C ALA A 729 9.65 1.03 -26.48
N ASP A 730 8.69 1.84 -26.95
CA ASP A 730 8.95 3.19 -27.44
C ASP A 730 8.96 4.21 -26.29
N PHE A 731 10.04 4.19 -25.53
CA PHE A 731 10.22 5.11 -24.39
C PHE A 731 10.21 6.58 -24.80
N GLU A 732 10.86 6.92 -25.91
CA GLU A 732 10.93 8.31 -26.38
C GLU A 732 9.53 8.88 -26.72
N GLY A 733 8.74 8.10 -27.46
CA GLY A 733 7.36 8.47 -27.79
C GLY A 733 6.47 8.51 -26.53
N GLY A 734 6.59 7.49 -25.69
CA GLY A 734 5.80 7.34 -24.47
C GLY A 734 6.09 8.43 -23.44
N SER A 735 7.35 8.71 -23.14
CA SER A 735 7.73 9.76 -22.19
C SER A 735 7.30 11.14 -22.68
N LYS A 736 7.58 11.48 -23.93
CA LYS A 736 7.17 12.76 -24.52
C LYS A 736 5.67 13.00 -24.44
N MET A 737 4.87 11.99 -24.80
CA MET A 737 3.41 12.07 -24.77
C MET A 737 2.91 12.23 -23.33
N TYR A 738 3.38 11.36 -22.40
CA TYR A 738 2.91 11.32 -21.02
C TYR A 738 3.35 12.55 -20.22
N GLU A 739 4.60 12.98 -20.35
CA GLU A 739 5.10 14.19 -19.70
C GLU A 739 4.39 15.46 -20.19
N ALA A 740 4.05 15.54 -21.48
CA ALA A 740 3.31 16.68 -22.03
C ALA A 740 1.88 16.79 -21.47
N ILE A 741 1.21 15.67 -21.21
CA ILE A 741 -0.17 15.68 -20.68
C ILE A 741 -0.18 15.82 -19.15
N THR A 742 0.84 15.33 -18.45
CA THR A 742 1.00 15.45 -17.00
C THR A 742 1.71 16.73 -16.56
N HIS A 743 2.12 17.57 -17.51
CA HIS A 743 2.75 18.85 -17.22
C HIS A 743 1.81 19.78 -16.44
N VAL A 744 2.30 20.28 -15.29
CA VAL A 744 1.59 21.26 -14.47
C VAL A 744 2.11 22.65 -14.82
N ASP A 745 1.31 23.43 -15.53
CA ASP A 745 1.58 24.82 -15.86
C ASP A 745 1.25 25.76 -14.68
N ASP A 746 1.56 27.05 -14.84
CA ASP A 746 1.41 28.05 -13.77
C ASP A 746 -0.05 28.21 -13.31
N PHE A 747 -1.03 28.00 -14.20
CA PHE A 747 -2.44 28.07 -13.81
C PHE A 747 -2.78 26.94 -12.81
N TYR A 748 -2.35 25.73 -13.08
CA TYR A 748 -2.58 24.61 -12.14
C TYR A 748 -1.71 24.74 -10.89
N ALA A 749 -0.45 25.18 -11.03
CA ALA A 749 0.48 25.29 -9.92
C ALA A 749 0.12 26.43 -8.94
N GLU A 750 -0.18 27.62 -9.49
CA GLU A 750 -0.29 28.85 -8.69
C GLU A 750 -1.74 29.23 -8.37
N LYS A 751 -2.73 28.77 -9.18
CA LYS A 751 -4.14 29.09 -8.98
C LYS A 751 -4.94 27.92 -8.42
N ILE A 752 -4.94 26.75 -9.07
CA ILE A 752 -5.77 25.62 -8.65
C ILE A 752 -5.18 24.90 -7.43
N ARG A 753 -3.88 24.64 -7.41
CA ARG A 753 -3.24 23.90 -6.30
C ARG A 753 -3.47 24.53 -4.92
N PRO A 754 -3.35 25.87 -4.73
CA PRO A 754 -3.68 26.48 -3.43
C PRO A 754 -5.11 26.21 -2.98
N VAL A 755 -6.09 26.22 -3.92
CA VAL A 755 -7.49 25.90 -3.62
C VAL A 755 -7.65 24.42 -3.24
N VAL A 756 -6.94 23.52 -3.93
CA VAL A 756 -6.90 22.09 -3.57
C VAL A 756 -6.38 21.90 -2.15
N LEU A 757 -5.28 22.55 -1.80
CA LEU A 757 -4.68 22.45 -0.48
C LEU A 757 -5.57 23.05 0.61
N ALA A 758 -6.29 24.13 0.32
CA ALA A 758 -7.24 24.76 1.25
C ALA A 758 -8.50 23.90 1.48
N LYS A 759 -8.91 23.13 0.47
CA LYS A 759 -10.11 22.25 0.54
C LYS A 759 -9.75 20.78 0.83
N LYS A 760 -8.49 20.49 1.05
CA LYS A 760 -8.00 19.14 1.36
C LYS A 760 -8.67 18.60 2.62
N GLN A 761 -9.13 17.36 2.55
CA GLN A 761 -9.65 16.66 3.72
C GLN A 761 -8.54 15.83 4.40
N PRO A 762 -8.51 15.77 5.73
CA PRO A 762 -7.64 14.85 6.46
C PRO A 762 -7.87 13.40 6.02
N ARG A 763 -6.83 12.57 6.12
CA ARG A 763 -6.98 11.14 5.84
C ARG A 763 -7.90 10.50 6.85
N LYS A 764 -8.66 9.50 6.38
CA LYS A 764 -9.53 8.71 7.25
C LYS A 764 -8.69 7.91 8.24
N VAL A 765 -9.10 7.91 9.50
CA VAL A 765 -8.67 6.98 10.54
C VAL A 765 -9.84 6.12 10.95
N PHE A 766 -9.63 4.82 11.10
CA PHE A 766 -10.71 3.85 11.20
C PHE A 766 -10.91 3.36 12.62
N VAL A 767 -12.16 3.45 13.11
CA VAL A 767 -12.58 2.78 14.35
C VAL A 767 -13.00 1.36 14.00
N GLN A 768 -12.26 0.40 14.51
CA GLN A 768 -12.47 -1.02 14.25
C GLN A 768 -13.19 -1.69 15.42
N ALA A 769 -14.15 -2.56 15.13
CA ALA A 769 -14.79 -3.40 16.14
C ALA A 769 -13.80 -4.40 16.74
N SER A 770 -14.09 -4.86 17.96
CA SER A 770 -13.38 -5.96 18.64
C SER A 770 -14.28 -7.19 18.76
N THR A 771 -13.67 -8.31 19.06
CA THR A 771 -14.38 -9.56 19.38
C THR A 771 -14.11 -9.97 20.82
N VAL A 772 -15.15 -10.33 21.55
CA VAL A 772 -15.05 -10.78 22.94
C VAL A 772 -15.72 -12.13 23.12
N VAL A 773 -15.15 -12.99 23.99
CA VAL A 773 -15.72 -14.30 24.29
C VAL A 773 -16.58 -14.19 25.55
N GLU A 774 -17.88 -14.42 25.41
CA GLU A 774 -18.85 -14.40 26.50
C GLU A 774 -19.61 -15.72 26.52
N GLY A 775 -19.54 -16.46 27.63
CA GLY A 775 -20.23 -17.73 27.79
C GLY A 775 -19.87 -18.80 26.74
N GLY A 776 -18.65 -18.76 26.20
CA GLY A 776 -18.17 -19.67 25.14
C GLY A 776 -18.59 -19.29 23.72
N LYS A 777 -19.23 -18.16 23.54
CA LYS A 777 -19.58 -17.57 22.21
C LYS A 777 -18.81 -16.29 21.98
N VAL A 778 -18.56 -15.99 20.71
CA VAL A 778 -17.92 -14.73 20.32
C VAL A 778 -18.98 -13.70 19.98
N ALA A 779 -18.91 -12.56 20.68
CA ALA A 779 -19.73 -11.38 20.42
C ALA A 779 -18.88 -10.29 19.75
N LEU A 780 -19.51 -9.51 18.89
CA LEU A 780 -18.90 -8.31 18.29
C LEU A 780 -19.10 -7.13 19.25
N LYS A 781 -18.03 -6.40 19.54
CA LYS A 781 -18.06 -5.12 20.27
C LYS A 781 -17.72 -3.99 19.32
N GLU A 782 -18.70 -3.12 19.07
CA GLU A 782 -18.54 -1.91 18.29
C GLU A 782 -18.21 -0.72 19.20
N TYR A 783 -17.54 0.28 18.67
CA TYR A 783 -17.15 1.51 19.37
C TYR A 783 -17.70 2.72 18.63
N GLU A 784 -17.92 3.82 19.36
CA GLU A 784 -18.37 5.06 18.76
C GLU A 784 -17.33 5.58 17.75
N PRO A 785 -17.78 6.09 16.60
CA PRO A 785 -16.89 6.63 15.57
C PRO A 785 -16.38 8.03 15.94
N THR A 786 -15.70 8.11 17.08
CA THR A 786 -15.10 9.31 17.65
C THR A 786 -13.64 9.05 18.01
N VAL A 787 -12.89 10.13 18.28
CA VAL A 787 -11.50 10.03 18.78
C VAL A 787 -11.43 9.25 20.08
N GLU A 788 -12.37 9.49 21.00
CA GLU A 788 -12.46 8.80 22.28
C GLU A 788 -12.77 7.31 22.10
N GLY A 789 -13.74 6.99 21.24
CA GLY A 789 -14.09 5.60 20.93
C GLY A 789 -12.94 4.85 20.24
N MET A 790 -12.15 5.53 19.42
CA MET A 790 -10.92 4.95 18.86
C MET A 790 -9.90 4.62 19.94
N ILE A 791 -9.61 5.56 20.85
CA ILE A 791 -8.67 5.31 21.97
C ILE A 791 -9.18 4.17 22.85
N GLN A 792 -10.49 4.16 23.20
CA GLN A 792 -11.11 3.08 23.95
C GLN A 792 -10.89 1.72 23.26
N SER A 793 -11.06 1.65 21.94
CA SER A 793 -10.92 0.40 21.19
C SER A 793 -9.51 -0.20 21.28
N TYR A 794 -8.47 0.65 21.30
CA TYR A 794 -7.09 0.21 21.49
C TYR A 794 -6.82 -0.17 22.96
N ALA A 795 -7.30 0.63 23.90
CA ALA A 795 -7.11 0.37 25.34
C ALA A 795 -7.75 -0.95 25.82
N GLU A 796 -8.83 -1.38 25.20
CA GLU A 796 -9.51 -2.62 25.55
C GLU A 796 -8.95 -3.88 24.87
N ARG A 797 -8.06 -3.71 23.89
CA ARG A 797 -7.34 -4.81 23.26
C ARG A 797 -6.00 -5.13 23.94
N GLU A 798 -5.53 -4.23 24.81
CA GLU A 798 -4.34 -4.39 25.68
C GLU A 798 -4.71 -5.15 26.94
#